data_789578387ac0cef0f3f0593171570259
#
_entry.id   789578387ac0cef0f3f0593171570259
#
_cell.length_a   1.000
_cell.length_b   1.000
_cell.length_c   1.000
_cell.angle_alpha   90.00
_cell.angle_beta   90.00
_cell.angle_gamma   90.00
#
_symmetry.space_group_name_H-M   'P 1'
#
loop_
_entity.id
_entity.type
_entity.pdbx_description
1 polymer ?
#
loop_
_entity_poly.entity_id
_entity_poly.type
_entity_poly.pdbx_seq_one_letter_code
_entity_poly.pdbx_strand_id
1 'polypeptide(L)'
;MKRSLFTLFIATLYTSSLFAQALEQNVEERLSEFFSNYQTSYANIGTCKLDSFSIDHKQKKLTVYASKTFGYQPFTNENVPHIYRMLKQSLPGPVNYYDITVHADGKAIEDLVPNYLRKKKDASRIWKKEYTGDAWVKNASRPYTVSEGLEGRHIALWQSHGKYYKNAKQSWEWQRPRLYCTTEDLFTQSFVVPYLIPMLENAGAVVFTPRERDWQRNEVIVDNDGKGIYQEVKSRKGKWKTTMHPGFAQRRNIYVDGQNPFLEGTARYANTEKKAEKAFAQWIPNIPKTGKYAVYVSYQSLPNSVSDAKYLVFHKGGVTEFLVNQQMGGGTWVYLGSFEFDKGTNDYGMVVLSNQSTQKGVVSADAVRFGGGMGNIAREGQISGMPRYLEGARYNAQWAGMPTEVYNRTDGKNDYNDDINTRSRMINHLNGGSVYNPTEKGLKVPIEMTLGLHSDAGFSKEDALIGTLGIYTTDFNDGKLNAGISRYASRDLTDMVMTGLQKDLSNRFGIEWARRGMWNRNYSETRLPSVPSMILELLSHQNFADMQLGHEPAFKFTVARSVYKSLLRYIATMHGVDYTIQPLPVSNFAIQEGNKNTFKLTWQETNDPTEPTAKARGYIVYTRLGHGGWDNGTYVKDNEYTFQAERGLVYSFKVTAVNKGGESFPSEILSAYHAKNNQGTVLIVNAFDRTSGPESFNTPTHQGFAMHQDPGMPYLHTPTYCGAQVTFDKKGIGKETTDGLGYSGNEMEGILMAGNTFDYPFVHGKAIQVAGNHSFVSCSDEAIENGFVSMNEYPIVDLIMGAEKEAFSTPLRQGITDYTRQGGNLLLSGSYIGSEMNSPSETQFTETVLKYTYGGSMRGITNGRVSGIGTEFTFPTQINEKTYAVHAPDCILPTGGAYSTFVYTPNNYGAGIAYKGQDYRTFVLGFPLESIIGAKERGNIMKAILGFFH
;
A
#
# COMPACT_ATOMS: atom_id res chain seq x y z
N MET A 1 33.81 60.98 56.92
CA MET A 1 34.16 60.37 55.67
C MET A 1 33.80 58.85 55.62
N LYS A 2 34.13 57.99 56.59
CA LYS A 2 33.82 56.52 56.49
C LYS A 2 32.31 56.16 56.49
N ARG A 3 31.45 56.93 57.17
CA ARG A 3 29.97 56.62 57.13
C ARG A 3 29.32 57.07 55.84
N SER A 4 29.71 58.13 55.18
CA SER A 4 29.16 58.57 53.89
C SER A 4 29.59 57.69 52.75
N LEU A 5 30.77 57.07 52.80
CA LEU A 5 31.20 56.10 51.78
C LEU A 5 30.40 54.75 51.89
N PHE A 6 30.09 54.39 53.17
CA PHE A 6 29.29 53.11 53.37
C PHE A 6 27.85 53.29 52.94
N THR A 7 27.23 54.45 53.16
CA THR A 7 25.87 54.74 52.67
C THR A 7 25.81 54.88 51.15
N LEU A 8 26.84 55.47 50.52
CA LEU A 8 26.94 55.55 49.07
C LEU A 8 27.15 54.18 48.42
N PHE A 9 27.94 53.33 49.13
CA PHE A 9 28.14 51.92 48.63
C PHE A 9 26.84 51.01 48.74
N ILE A 10 26.06 51.18 49.83
CA ILE A 10 24.78 50.50 49.98
C ILE A 10 23.75 51.07 49.01
N ALA A 11 23.70 52.39 48.77
CA ALA A 11 22.79 52.97 47.77
C ALA A 11 23.11 52.53 46.34
N THR A 12 24.39 52.43 45.97
CA THR A 12 24.83 51.91 44.66
C THR A 12 24.56 50.42 44.51
N LEU A 13 24.67 49.62 45.57
CA LEU A 13 24.27 48.17 45.52
C LEU A 13 22.76 48.05 45.42
N TYR A 14 21.96 48.85 46.07
CA TYR A 14 20.48 48.81 45.96
C TYR A 14 19.97 49.27 44.56
N THR A 15 20.56 50.35 44.03
CA THR A 15 20.22 50.83 42.68
C THR A 15 20.67 49.88 41.59
N SER A 16 21.85 49.25 41.72
CA SER A 16 22.29 48.20 40.77
C SER A 16 21.42 46.93 40.85
N SER A 17 20.92 46.54 42.03
CA SER A 17 20.00 45.42 42.20
C SER A 17 18.62 45.71 41.60
N LEU A 18 18.06 46.91 41.77
CA LEU A 18 16.81 47.37 41.19
C LEU A 18 16.90 47.47 39.66
N PHE A 19 18.02 47.96 39.14
CA PHE A 19 18.26 48.01 37.68
C PHE A 19 18.35 46.59 37.06
N ALA A 20 19.04 45.67 37.73
CA ALA A 20 19.13 44.27 37.28
C ALA A 20 17.77 43.60 37.29
N GLN A 21 16.98 43.80 38.33
CA GLN A 21 15.61 43.23 38.46
C GLN A 21 14.65 43.81 37.40
N ALA A 22 14.72 45.12 37.11
CA ALA A 22 13.92 45.76 36.06
C ALA A 22 14.34 45.29 34.66
N LEU A 23 15.63 45.01 34.45
CA LEU A 23 16.13 44.45 33.18
C LEU A 23 15.64 42.99 32.99
N GLU A 24 15.73 42.16 34.03
CA GLU A 24 15.25 40.79 33.98
C GLU A 24 13.75 40.73 33.70
N GLN A 25 12.94 41.54 34.33
CA GLN A 25 11.51 41.66 34.10
C GLN A 25 11.21 42.05 32.64
N ASN A 26 11.92 43.02 32.08
CA ASN A 26 11.79 43.46 30.68
C ASN A 26 12.17 42.33 29.74
N VAL A 27 13.24 41.56 30.02
CA VAL A 27 13.62 40.38 29.25
C VAL A 27 12.52 39.31 29.27
N GLU A 28 11.94 39.05 30.45
CA GLU A 28 10.82 38.10 30.61
C GLU A 28 9.61 38.51 29.76
N GLU A 29 9.21 39.77 29.82
CA GLU A 29 8.08 40.29 29.03
C GLU A 29 8.34 40.16 27.52
N ARG A 30 9.55 40.52 27.05
CA ARG A 30 9.91 40.40 25.63
C ARG A 30 10.01 38.95 25.14
N LEU A 31 10.55 38.05 25.94
CA LEU A 31 10.59 36.62 25.62
C LEU A 31 9.17 36.02 25.58
N SER A 32 8.32 36.36 26.55
CA SER A 32 6.95 35.91 26.60
C SER A 32 6.16 36.41 25.38
N GLU A 33 6.30 37.68 25.01
CA GLU A 33 5.72 38.28 23.81
C GLU A 33 6.23 37.58 22.53
N PHE A 34 7.55 37.34 22.44
CA PHE A 34 8.13 36.64 21.31
C PHE A 34 7.52 35.24 21.09
N PHE A 35 7.47 34.41 22.15
CA PHE A 35 6.95 33.04 22.00
C PHE A 35 5.45 33.01 21.80
N SER A 36 4.66 33.84 22.45
CA SER A 36 3.21 33.89 22.28
C SER A 36 2.78 34.30 20.88
N ASN A 37 3.57 35.17 20.23
CA ASN A 37 3.33 35.65 18.87
C ASN A 37 4.08 34.82 17.81
N TYR A 38 4.88 33.82 18.23
CA TYR A 38 5.68 33.04 17.30
C TYR A 38 4.81 32.18 16.37
N GLN A 39 5.01 32.34 15.08
CA GLN A 39 4.42 31.55 14.02
C GLN A 39 5.51 31.04 13.07
N THR A 40 5.31 29.91 12.48
CA THR A 40 6.20 29.33 11.49
C THR A 40 5.40 28.83 10.28
N SER A 41 5.94 29.05 9.08
CA SER A 41 5.38 28.50 7.84
C SER A 41 5.71 27.03 7.62
N TYR A 42 6.57 26.44 8.45
CA TYR A 42 7.04 25.06 8.27
C TYR A 42 6.06 24.01 8.82
N ALA A 43 5.27 24.37 9.83
CA ALA A 43 4.31 23.48 10.47
C ALA A 43 3.28 24.24 11.31
N ASN A 44 2.07 23.74 11.41
CA ASN A 44 1.10 24.24 12.38
C ASN A 44 1.36 23.59 13.75
N ILE A 45 2.01 24.32 14.64
CA ILE A 45 2.46 23.82 15.95
C ILE A 45 1.58 24.25 17.13
N GLY A 46 0.66 25.18 16.91
CA GLY A 46 -0.15 25.81 17.98
C GLY A 46 0.62 26.90 18.74
N THR A 47 0.03 27.39 19.85
CA THR A 47 0.59 28.51 20.65
C THR A 47 1.82 28.08 21.43
N CYS A 48 2.91 28.83 21.26
CA CYS A 48 4.15 28.65 22.03
C CYS A 48 4.15 29.52 23.31
N LYS A 49 4.98 29.15 24.27
CA LYS A 49 5.15 29.90 25.54
C LYS A 49 6.61 29.88 25.96
N LEU A 50 6.99 30.87 26.78
CA LEU A 50 8.21 30.81 27.56
C LEU A 50 7.97 29.94 28.79
N ASP A 51 8.78 28.90 29.00
CA ASP A 51 8.74 28.10 30.24
C ASP A 51 9.62 28.72 31.35
N SER A 52 10.85 29.12 30.99
CA SER A 52 11.79 29.82 31.90
C SER A 52 12.97 30.40 31.12
N PHE A 53 13.77 31.19 31.80
CA PHE A 53 15.05 31.67 31.28
C PHE A 53 16.06 31.88 32.42
N SER A 54 17.32 31.99 32.05
CA SER A 54 18.40 32.40 33.00
C SER A 54 19.39 33.32 32.31
N ILE A 55 19.87 34.34 33.05
CA ILE A 55 20.86 35.31 32.57
C ILE A 55 22.14 35.19 33.40
N ASP A 56 23.28 35.02 32.75
CA ASP A 56 24.61 35.19 33.32
C ASP A 56 25.21 36.48 32.78
N HIS A 57 25.08 37.56 33.57
CA HIS A 57 25.61 38.89 33.22
C HIS A 57 27.14 38.93 33.14
N LYS A 58 27.84 38.07 33.89
CA LYS A 58 29.30 38.01 33.89
C LYS A 58 29.84 37.37 32.61
N GLN A 59 29.22 36.28 32.19
CA GLN A 59 29.59 35.57 30.98
C GLN A 59 28.87 36.10 29.74
N LYS A 60 27.93 37.05 29.91
CA LYS A 60 27.03 37.56 28.84
C LYS A 60 26.28 36.45 28.13
N LYS A 61 25.67 35.54 28.89
CA LYS A 61 24.89 34.44 28.39
C LYS A 61 23.44 34.57 28.76
N LEU A 62 22.53 34.23 27.81
CA LEU A 62 21.09 34.09 28.02
C LEU A 62 20.69 32.69 27.60
N THR A 63 20.19 31.90 28.55
CA THR A 63 19.60 30.58 28.26
C THR A 63 18.09 30.70 28.38
N VAL A 64 17.38 30.30 27.30
CA VAL A 64 15.93 30.40 27.20
C VAL A 64 15.36 29.01 27.06
N TYR A 65 14.32 28.67 27.83
CA TYR A 65 13.59 27.43 27.76
C TYR A 65 12.20 27.72 27.23
N ALA A 66 11.93 27.27 25.97
CA ALA A 66 10.66 27.39 25.32
C ALA A 66 9.78 26.16 25.60
N SER A 67 8.47 26.31 25.53
CA SER A 67 7.51 25.23 25.69
C SER A 67 7.74 24.08 24.70
N LYS A 68 7.30 22.87 25.06
CA LYS A 68 7.36 21.69 24.17
C LYS A 68 6.77 21.98 22.79
N THR A 69 5.71 22.79 22.71
CA THR A 69 5.05 23.19 21.46
C THR A 69 6.02 23.83 20.47
N PHE A 70 6.94 24.65 20.96
CA PHE A 70 7.98 25.25 20.12
C PHE A 70 8.92 24.20 19.50
N GLY A 71 9.15 23.08 20.21
CA GLY A 71 9.94 21.94 19.73
C GLY A 71 9.25 21.10 18.66
N TYR A 72 7.94 21.26 18.42
CA TYR A 72 7.15 20.45 17.48
C TYR A 72 7.37 20.82 16.02
N GLN A 73 8.04 21.91 15.72
CA GLN A 73 8.41 22.30 14.36
C GLN A 73 9.64 21.56 13.84
N PRO A 74 9.82 21.46 12.51
CA PRO A 74 11.11 21.06 11.94
C PRO A 74 12.16 22.15 12.17
N PHE A 75 13.34 21.76 12.64
CA PHE A 75 14.50 22.64 12.71
C PHE A 75 15.47 22.32 11.58
N THR A 76 15.96 23.36 10.89
CA THR A 76 16.87 23.24 9.75
C THR A 76 18.07 24.12 9.92
N ASN A 77 19.10 23.92 9.10
CA ASN A 77 20.26 24.81 9.07
C ASN A 77 19.91 26.26 8.65
N GLU A 78 18.72 26.49 8.10
CA GLU A 78 18.25 27.80 7.63
C GLU A 78 17.37 28.50 8.66
N ASN A 79 16.37 27.76 9.25
CA ASN A 79 15.44 28.41 10.17
C ASN A 79 16.03 28.63 11.58
N VAL A 80 16.94 27.81 12.06
CA VAL A 80 17.58 28.00 13.38
C VAL A 80 18.30 29.36 13.48
N PRO A 81 19.21 29.75 12.57
CA PRO A 81 19.82 31.11 12.59
C PRO A 81 18.80 32.23 12.45
N HIS A 82 17.71 32.00 11.71
CA HIS A 82 16.63 32.98 11.56
C HIS A 82 15.89 33.20 12.89
N ILE A 83 15.56 32.14 13.61
CA ILE A 83 14.93 32.18 14.93
C ILE A 83 15.79 32.97 15.92
N TYR A 84 17.10 32.70 16.01
CA TYR A 84 18.01 33.44 16.86
C TYR A 84 18.08 34.92 16.49
N ARG A 85 18.05 35.28 15.21
CA ARG A 85 18.08 36.66 14.74
C ARG A 85 16.81 37.42 15.16
N MET A 86 15.62 36.78 14.94
CA MET A 86 14.35 37.38 15.37
C MET A 86 14.32 37.60 16.89
N LEU A 87 14.75 36.58 17.65
CA LEU A 87 14.81 36.67 19.12
C LEU A 87 15.73 37.78 19.60
N LYS A 88 16.95 37.93 19.03
CA LYS A 88 17.88 39.03 19.35
C LYS A 88 17.25 40.38 19.09
N GLN A 89 16.49 40.54 18.02
CA GLN A 89 15.81 41.79 17.68
C GLN A 89 14.69 42.16 18.67
N SER A 90 14.07 41.20 19.32
CA SER A 90 13.02 41.47 20.33
C SER A 90 13.56 41.83 21.71
N LEU A 91 14.83 41.53 22.00
CA LEU A 91 15.42 41.72 23.33
C LEU A 91 15.92 43.17 23.56
N PRO A 92 15.93 43.63 24.84
CA PRO A 92 16.44 44.96 25.18
C PRO A 92 17.93 45.10 24.95
N GLY A 93 18.37 46.33 24.67
CA GLY A 93 19.70 46.67 24.21
C GLY A 93 20.90 46.04 24.95
N PRO A 94 20.96 45.94 26.26
CA PRO A 94 22.08 45.28 26.93
C PRO A 94 22.17 43.79 26.70
N VAL A 95 21.04 43.09 26.50
CA VAL A 95 20.96 41.62 26.45
C VAL A 95 20.99 41.08 25.01
N ASN A 96 20.64 41.88 24.01
CA ASN A 96 20.63 41.43 22.63
C ASN A 96 22.03 41.11 22.07
N TYR A 97 23.11 41.52 22.75
CA TYR A 97 24.50 41.18 22.42
C TYR A 97 25.02 39.93 23.15
N TYR A 98 24.20 39.32 24.02
CA TYR A 98 24.61 38.12 24.75
C TYR A 98 24.66 36.90 23.82
N ASP A 99 25.41 35.89 24.25
CA ASP A 99 25.37 34.56 23.67
C ASP A 99 24.05 33.88 24.10
N ILE A 100 23.17 33.65 23.14
CA ILE A 100 21.81 33.17 23.41
C ILE A 100 21.73 31.70 23.00
N THR A 101 21.21 30.85 23.92
CA THR A 101 20.83 29.47 23.64
C THR A 101 19.36 29.27 23.89
N VAL A 102 18.60 28.81 22.92
CA VAL A 102 17.18 28.45 23.07
C VAL A 102 17.06 26.94 23.16
N HIS A 103 16.46 26.49 24.26
CA HIS A 103 16.12 25.07 24.45
C HIS A 103 14.65 24.86 24.18
N ALA A 104 14.34 23.73 23.49
CA ALA A 104 13.01 23.20 23.32
C ALA A 104 13.10 21.66 23.36
N ASP A 105 12.07 21.00 23.92
CA ASP A 105 12.03 19.54 24.00
C ASP A 105 13.31 18.92 24.61
N GLY A 106 13.89 19.60 25.63
CA GLY A 106 15.08 19.14 26.37
C GLY A 106 16.43 19.32 25.66
N LYS A 107 16.48 19.97 24.49
CA LYS A 107 17.69 20.24 23.70
C LYS A 107 17.80 21.67 23.22
N ALA A 108 19.01 22.14 22.98
CA ALA A 108 19.20 23.33 22.17
C ALA A 108 18.62 23.14 20.78
N ILE A 109 17.98 24.16 20.21
CA ILE A 109 17.26 24.03 18.94
C ILE A 109 18.16 23.64 17.77
N GLU A 110 19.42 24.02 17.76
CA GLU A 110 20.44 23.53 16.80
C GLU A 110 20.70 22.04 16.94
N ASP A 111 20.53 21.45 18.13
CA ASP A 111 20.63 20.02 18.35
C ASP A 111 19.39 19.24 17.91
N LEU A 112 18.27 19.92 17.67
CA LEU A 112 17.05 19.33 17.12
C LEU A 112 17.07 19.27 15.60
N VAL A 113 18.05 19.87 14.91
CA VAL A 113 18.26 19.66 13.47
C VAL A 113 18.53 18.18 13.21
N PRO A 114 17.77 17.51 12.31
CA PRO A 114 17.92 16.08 12.07
C PRO A 114 19.23 15.75 11.37
N ASN A 115 19.72 14.54 11.59
CA ASN A 115 21.01 14.11 11.06
C ASN A 115 21.16 14.24 9.53
N TYR A 116 20.10 14.01 8.76
CA TYR A 116 20.18 14.10 7.30
C TYR A 116 20.49 15.54 6.79
N LEU A 117 20.18 16.57 7.60
CA LEU A 117 20.51 17.98 7.30
C LEU A 117 21.85 18.44 7.90
N ARG A 118 22.44 17.69 8.84
CA ARG A 118 23.67 18.10 9.54
C ARG A 118 24.92 17.87 8.67
N LYS A 119 25.83 18.86 8.60
CA LYS A 119 27.16 18.67 8.02
C LYS A 119 27.98 17.65 8.81
N LYS A 120 27.99 17.76 10.13
CA LYS A 120 28.59 16.79 11.05
C LYS A 120 27.48 16.00 11.72
N LYS A 121 27.38 14.71 11.38
CA LYS A 121 26.36 13.82 11.94
C LYS A 121 26.55 13.64 13.44
N ASP A 122 25.45 13.59 14.19
CA ASP A 122 25.43 13.20 15.60
C ASP A 122 25.50 11.67 15.69
N ALA A 123 26.68 11.15 16.04
CA ALA A 123 26.95 9.71 16.13
C ALA A 123 26.08 8.99 17.18
N SER A 124 25.50 9.73 18.14
CA SER A 124 24.60 9.13 19.12
C SER A 124 23.26 8.68 18.53
N ARG A 125 22.88 9.19 17.32
CA ARG A 125 21.63 8.87 16.62
C ARG A 125 21.81 7.86 15.51
N ILE A 126 23.00 7.28 15.32
CA ILE A 126 23.36 6.35 14.25
C ILE A 126 23.68 4.99 14.86
N TRP A 127 23.41 3.92 14.14
CA TRP A 127 23.76 2.57 14.57
C TRP A 127 25.26 2.43 14.82
N LYS A 128 25.64 1.91 15.98
CA LYS A 128 27.05 1.61 16.32
C LYS A 128 27.50 0.26 15.79
N LYS A 129 26.55 -0.64 15.56
CA LYS A 129 26.76 -1.96 14.99
C LYS A 129 25.72 -2.20 13.91
N GLU A 130 26.13 -2.80 12.84
CA GLU A 130 25.28 -3.14 11.71
C GLU A 130 25.08 -4.64 11.63
N TYR A 131 23.89 -5.06 11.22
CA TYR A 131 23.63 -6.44 10.82
C TYR A 131 24.22 -6.68 9.43
N THR A 132 25.11 -7.65 9.31
CA THR A 132 25.83 -8.01 8.07
C THR A 132 25.55 -9.44 7.60
N GLY A 133 24.60 -10.13 8.25
CA GLY A 133 24.19 -11.48 7.87
C GLY A 133 23.19 -11.52 6.72
N ASP A 134 22.80 -12.73 6.33
CA ASP A 134 21.79 -12.95 5.31
C ASP A 134 20.41 -12.45 5.79
N ALA A 135 19.60 -11.92 4.86
CA ALA A 135 18.23 -11.52 5.13
C ALA A 135 17.39 -12.68 5.70
N TRP A 136 16.36 -12.37 6.49
CA TRP A 136 15.44 -13.39 6.99
C TRP A 136 14.81 -14.20 5.85
N VAL A 137 14.34 -13.49 4.81
CA VAL A 137 13.80 -14.08 3.58
C VAL A 137 14.38 -13.35 2.38
N LYS A 138 14.85 -14.10 1.37
CA LYS A 138 15.35 -13.58 0.10
C LYS A 138 14.68 -14.32 -1.06
N ASN A 139 14.03 -13.62 -1.97
CA ASN A 139 13.55 -14.18 -3.23
C ASN A 139 14.75 -14.39 -4.18
N ALA A 140 15.19 -15.65 -4.32
CA ALA A 140 16.32 -16.02 -5.18
C ALA A 140 15.96 -16.14 -6.67
N SER A 141 14.66 -16.15 -7.01
CA SER A 141 14.16 -16.14 -8.39
C SER A 141 14.06 -14.75 -9.00
N ARG A 142 14.29 -13.68 -8.21
CA ARG A 142 14.26 -12.31 -8.72
C ARG A 142 15.33 -12.12 -9.81
N PRO A 143 14.98 -11.69 -11.04
CA PRO A 143 15.92 -11.65 -12.16
C PRO A 143 16.80 -10.38 -12.19
N TYR A 144 16.82 -9.58 -11.13
CA TYR A 144 17.64 -8.38 -10.99
C TYR A 144 18.18 -8.27 -9.56
N THR A 145 19.17 -7.38 -9.37
CA THR A 145 19.81 -7.16 -8.06
C THR A 145 19.54 -5.73 -7.57
N VAL A 146 19.13 -5.63 -6.31
CA VAL A 146 18.97 -4.36 -5.59
C VAL A 146 20.25 -4.09 -4.80
N SER A 147 21.00 -3.03 -5.12
CA SER A 147 22.27 -2.71 -4.47
C SER A 147 22.29 -1.37 -3.73
N GLU A 148 21.39 -0.48 -4.05
CA GLU A 148 21.23 0.87 -3.46
C GLU A 148 19.79 1.12 -2.98
N GLY A 149 19.06 0.03 -2.69
CA GLY A 149 17.73 0.04 -2.10
C GLY A 149 17.73 -0.41 -0.65
N LEU A 150 16.81 -1.32 -0.32
CA LEU A 150 16.59 -1.86 1.02
C LEU A 150 16.94 -3.36 1.12
N GLU A 151 17.76 -3.90 0.21
CA GLU A 151 18.13 -5.32 0.24
C GLU A 151 18.73 -5.70 1.59
N GLY A 152 18.18 -6.74 2.21
CA GLY A 152 18.61 -7.24 3.51
C GLY A 152 18.18 -6.38 4.72
N ARG A 153 17.42 -5.30 4.51
CA ARG A 153 16.86 -4.48 5.59
C ARG A 153 15.54 -5.08 6.09
N HIS A 154 15.31 -4.99 7.40
CA HIS A 154 14.13 -5.55 8.05
C HIS A 154 13.34 -4.40 8.67
N ILE A 155 12.12 -4.20 8.21
CA ILE A 155 11.25 -3.09 8.59
C ILE A 155 9.96 -3.67 9.16
N ALA A 156 9.48 -3.12 10.29
CA ALA A 156 8.15 -3.43 10.77
C ALA A 156 7.23 -2.24 10.62
N LEU A 157 6.03 -2.50 10.11
CA LEU A 157 5.00 -1.48 9.99
C LEU A 157 3.61 -2.09 10.18
N TRP A 158 2.65 -1.26 10.53
CA TRP A 158 1.27 -1.72 10.72
C TRP A 158 0.25 -0.65 10.35
N GLN A 159 -0.91 -1.15 9.99
CA GLN A 159 -2.10 -0.41 9.62
C GLN A 159 -3.02 -0.30 10.83
N SER A 160 -2.89 0.76 11.65
CA SER A 160 -3.75 1.07 12.79
C SER A 160 -4.08 -0.14 13.71
N HIS A 161 -5.33 -0.34 14.10
CA HIS A 161 -5.72 -1.24 15.19
C HIS A 161 -6.26 -2.59 14.74
N GLY A 162 -7.47 -2.62 14.14
CA GLY A 162 -8.27 -3.81 13.84
C GLY A 162 -9.40 -4.04 14.85
N LYS A 163 -10.31 -4.97 14.52
CA LYS A 163 -11.38 -5.38 15.42
C LYS A 163 -10.81 -6.03 16.67
N TYR A 164 -11.39 -5.70 17.82
CA TYR A 164 -11.03 -6.26 19.12
C TYR A 164 -12.27 -6.68 19.91
N TYR A 165 -12.08 -7.58 20.86
CA TYR A 165 -13.14 -7.97 21.79
C TYR A 165 -13.27 -6.95 22.92
N LYS A 166 -14.43 -6.31 23.02
CA LYS A 166 -14.72 -5.34 24.08
C LYS A 166 -15.29 -6.05 25.29
N ASN A 167 -14.45 -6.38 26.25
CA ASN A 167 -14.81 -7.17 27.45
C ASN A 167 -16.05 -6.61 28.18
N ALA A 168 -16.17 -5.30 28.31
CA ALA A 168 -17.30 -4.66 29.00
C ALA A 168 -18.65 -4.85 28.27
N LYS A 169 -18.66 -5.08 26.96
CA LYS A 169 -19.87 -5.28 26.15
C LYS A 169 -20.02 -6.73 25.68
N GLN A 170 -18.98 -7.56 25.86
CA GLN A 170 -18.92 -8.94 25.38
C GLN A 170 -19.18 -9.04 23.86
N SER A 171 -18.58 -8.14 23.09
CA SER A 171 -18.77 -8.03 21.64
C SER A 171 -17.49 -7.66 20.90
N TRP A 172 -17.40 -8.05 19.63
CA TRP A 172 -16.32 -7.67 18.73
C TRP A 172 -16.65 -6.33 18.08
N GLU A 173 -15.80 -5.31 18.29
CA GLU A 173 -16.02 -3.95 17.83
C GLU A 173 -14.78 -3.38 17.13
N TRP A 174 -14.99 -2.36 16.29
CA TRP A 174 -13.92 -1.47 15.85
C TRP A 174 -13.53 -0.54 17.00
N GLN A 175 -12.28 -0.07 17.01
CA GLN A 175 -11.86 0.95 17.99
C GLN A 175 -12.43 2.34 17.67
N ARG A 176 -12.80 2.58 16.43
CA ARG A 176 -13.31 3.85 15.93
C ARG A 176 -14.63 3.64 15.19
N PRO A 177 -15.49 4.69 15.17
CA PRO A 177 -16.78 4.60 14.49
C PRO A 177 -16.65 4.45 12.96
N ARG A 178 -17.73 3.96 12.34
CA ARG A 178 -17.87 3.90 10.88
C ARG A 178 -18.32 5.26 10.34
N LEU A 179 -17.42 5.95 9.65
CA LEU A 179 -17.62 7.29 9.12
C LEU A 179 -17.17 7.35 7.65
N TYR A 180 -17.87 8.11 6.82
CA TYR A 180 -17.51 8.30 5.41
C TYR A 180 -17.19 6.98 4.69
N CYS A 181 -18.08 5.98 4.85
CA CYS A 181 -18.02 4.64 4.26
C CYS A 181 -16.87 3.74 4.77
N THR A 182 -16.12 4.13 5.79
CA THR A 182 -14.94 3.38 6.28
C THR A 182 -14.80 3.43 7.81
N THR A 183 -13.75 2.79 8.32
CA THR A 183 -13.21 2.97 9.68
C THR A 183 -11.74 3.32 9.57
N GLU A 184 -11.12 3.86 10.63
CA GLU A 184 -9.68 4.11 10.64
C GLU A 184 -8.87 2.89 10.19
N ASP A 185 -9.26 1.71 10.66
CA ASP A 185 -8.53 0.45 10.45
C ASP A 185 -8.58 -0.05 9.01
N LEU A 186 -9.71 0.10 8.34
CA LEU A 186 -9.88 -0.23 6.92
C LEU A 186 -9.22 0.83 6.04
N PHE A 187 -9.33 2.09 6.42
CA PHE A 187 -8.74 3.21 5.73
C PHE A 187 -7.20 3.09 5.67
N THR A 188 -6.55 2.93 6.82
CA THR A 188 -5.09 2.82 6.88
C THR A 188 -4.56 1.56 6.21
N GLN A 189 -5.31 0.44 6.27
CA GLN A 189 -4.97 -0.79 5.57
C GLN A 189 -4.90 -0.60 4.06
N SER A 190 -5.74 0.27 3.50
CA SER A 190 -5.77 0.55 2.05
C SER A 190 -4.57 1.34 1.52
N PHE A 191 -3.75 1.91 2.39
CA PHE A 191 -2.44 2.50 2.05
C PHE A 191 -1.29 1.52 2.24
N VAL A 192 -1.32 0.80 3.36
CA VAL A 192 -0.19 -0.04 3.79
C VAL A 192 -0.07 -1.29 2.94
N VAL A 193 -1.15 -2.07 2.81
CA VAL A 193 -1.09 -3.40 2.19
C VAL A 193 -0.92 -3.36 0.66
N PRO A 194 -1.71 -2.57 -0.11
CA PRO A 194 -1.60 -2.59 -1.58
C PRO A 194 -0.51 -1.68 -2.14
N TYR A 195 0.03 -0.73 -1.36
CA TYR A 195 0.98 0.25 -1.87
C TYR A 195 2.31 0.27 -1.10
N LEU A 196 2.32 0.56 0.21
CA LEU A 196 3.56 0.79 0.95
C LEU A 196 4.40 -0.48 1.10
N ILE A 197 3.78 -1.59 1.50
CA ILE A 197 4.47 -2.88 1.62
C ILE A 197 5.09 -3.31 0.29
N PRO A 198 4.36 -3.34 -0.85
CA PRO A 198 4.96 -3.67 -2.13
C PRO A 198 6.11 -2.75 -2.55
N MET A 199 6.02 -1.43 -2.28
CA MET A 199 7.13 -0.51 -2.61
C MET A 199 8.39 -0.83 -1.81
N LEU A 200 8.26 -1.14 -0.52
CA LEU A 200 9.39 -1.51 0.33
C LEU A 200 9.99 -2.88 -0.08
N GLU A 201 9.15 -3.87 -0.37
CA GLU A 201 9.59 -5.20 -0.81
C GLU A 201 10.20 -5.17 -2.20
N ASN A 202 9.70 -4.35 -3.12
CA ASN A 202 10.29 -4.11 -4.43
C ASN A 202 11.66 -3.43 -4.33
N ALA A 203 11.90 -2.65 -3.27
CA ALA A 203 13.22 -2.10 -2.94
C ALA A 203 14.14 -3.10 -2.19
N GLY A 204 13.68 -4.32 -1.93
CA GLY A 204 14.47 -5.39 -1.32
C GLY A 204 14.28 -5.59 0.18
N ALA A 205 13.41 -4.81 0.84
CA ALA A 205 13.15 -4.96 2.27
C ALA A 205 12.43 -6.27 2.60
N VAL A 206 12.71 -6.81 3.78
CA VAL A 206 11.87 -7.79 4.47
C VAL A 206 10.90 -7.02 5.36
N VAL A 207 9.62 -7.04 5.02
CA VAL A 207 8.60 -6.27 5.73
C VAL A 207 7.78 -7.18 6.62
N PHE A 208 7.75 -6.86 7.92
CA PHE A 208 6.93 -7.53 8.92
C PHE A 208 5.76 -6.65 9.33
N THR A 209 4.59 -7.26 9.53
CA THR A 209 3.42 -6.60 10.12
C THR A 209 2.81 -7.46 11.23
N PRO A 210 2.50 -6.88 12.42
CA PRO A 210 1.89 -7.61 13.53
C PRO A 210 0.43 -7.99 13.28
N ARG A 211 -0.22 -7.44 12.26
CA ARG A 211 -1.56 -7.84 11.79
C ARG A 211 -1.43 -8.68 10.52
N GLU A 212 -2.43 -9.54 10.26
CA GLU A 212 -2.47 -10.32 9.01
C GLU A 212 -2.52 -9.39 7.79
N ARG A 213 -1.67 -9.66 6.81
CA ARG A 213 -1.57 -8.88 5.56
C ARG A 213 -2.32 -9.49 4.38
N ASP A 214 -2.63 -10.80 4.44
CA ASP A 214 -3.33 -11.48 3.36
C ASP A 214 -4.85 -11.34 3.49
N TRP A 215 -5.47 -10.84 2.45
CA TRP A 215 -6.93 -10.67 2.40
C TRP A 215 -7.69 -11.95 2.02
N GLN A 216 -6.98 -13.06 1.77
CA GLN A 216 -7.59 -14.36 1.49
C GLN A 216 -8.31 -14.91 2.74
N ARG A 217 -9.63 -15.13 2.62
CA ARG A 217 -10.45 -15.69 3.72
C ARG A 217 -10.27 -17.19 3.92
N ASN A 218 -9.83 -17.89 2.87
CA ASN A 218 -9.49 -19.30 3.00
C ASN A 218 -8.10 -19.47 3.59
N GLU A 219 -7.92 -20.53 4.37
CA GLU A 219 -6.65 -20.94 4.94
C GLU A 219 -6.50 -22.45 4.80
N VAL A 220 -5.34 -22.89 4.38
CA VAL A 220 -4.96 -24.30 4.37
C VAL A 220 -3.62 -24.44 5.06
N ILE A 221 -3.55 -25.30 6.06
CA ILE A 221 -2.29 -25.62 6.73
C ILE A 221 -1.94 -27.07 6.46
N VAL A 222 -0.72 -27.31 6.03
CA VAL A 222 -0.12 -28.62 5.89
C VAL A 222 1.02 -28.74 6.90
N ASP A 223 0.99 -29.79 7.71
CA ASP A 223 1.85 -29.94 8.88
C ASP A 223 2.36 -31.38 9.01
N ASN A 224 3.57 -31.56 9.56
CA ASN A 224 4.15 -32.88 9.77
C ASN A 224 3.45 -33.71 10.86
N ASP A 225 2.66 -33.09 11.73
CA ASP A 225 1.93 -33.75 12.84
C ASP A 225 0.46 -34.00 12.56
N GLY A 226 -0.04 -33.79 11.34
CA GLY A 226 -1.41 -34.10 11.27
C GLY A 226 -2.19 -33.92 9.98
N LYS A 227 -2.52 -32.75 9.59
CA LYS A 227 -3.48 -32.53 8.48
C LYS A 227 -2.75 -32.17 7.19
N GLY A 228 -3.30 -32.68 6.09
CA GLY A 228 -2.77 -32.45 4.75
C GLY A 228 -1.75 -33.50 4.33
N ILE A 229 -1.17 -33.29 3.14
CA ILE A 229 -0.20 -34.22 2.57
C ILE A 229 1.19 -33.66 2.83
N TYR A 230 1.79 -34.07 3.94
CA TYR A 230 3.20 -33.86 4.24
C TYR A 230 3.99 -35.10 3.86
N GLN A 231 5.12 -34.95 3.15
CA GLN A 231 5.95 -36.04 2.71
C GLN A 231 7.44 -35.72 2.93
N GLU A 232 8.20 -36.71 3.38
CA GLU A 232 9.65 -36.65 3.46
C GLU A 232 10.29 -37.59 2.44
N VAL A 233 11.02 -37.01 1.49
CA VAL A 233 11.88 -37.80 0.61
C VAL A 233 13.25 -37.93 1.25
N LYS A 234 13.71 -39.18 1.36
CA LYS A 234 14.95 -39.58 2.07
C LYS A 234 15.96 -40.08 1.06
N SER A 235 17.23 -39.77 1.30
CA SER A 235 18.35 -40.42 0.66
C SER A 235 19.10 -41.31 1.65
N ARG A 236 20.07 -42.11 1.15
CA ARG A 236 20.90 -42.94 1.98
C ARG A 236 21.63 -42.15 3.08
N LYS A 237 21.95 -40.87 2.87
CA LYS A 237 22.65 -39.95 3.78
C LYS A 237 21.79 -38.83 4.35
N GLY A 238 20.71 -38.40 3.68
CA GLY A 238 19.78 -37.36 4.13
C GLY A 238 18.57 -37.99 4.82
N LYS A 239 18.57 -38.06 6.14
CA LYS A 239 17.45 -38.57 6.94
C LYS A 239 16.87 -37.44 7.74
N TRP A 240 15.54 -37.29 7.66
CA TRP A 240 14.79 -36.40 8.54
C TRP A 240 14.71 -36.98 9.96
N LYS A 241 14.85 -36.12 10.97
CA LYS A 241 14.76 -36.45 12.39
C LYS A 241 13.83 -35.45 13.07
N THR A 242 13.19 -35.87 14.15
CA THR A 242 12.39 -34.96 15.00
C THR A 242 13.30 -34.12 15.86
N THR A 243 12.98 -32.83 16.04
CA THR A 243 13.70 -31.93 16.95
C THR A 243 13.32 -32.22 18.39
N MET A 244 14.14 -31.76 19.35
CA MET A 244 13.80 -31.79 20.77
C MET A 244 12.89 -30.62 21.20
N HIS A 245 12.69 -29.61 20.30
CA HIS A 245 11.86 -28.47 20.53
C HIS A 245 10.47 -28.73 19.97
N PRO A 246 9.41 -28.18 20.60
CA PRO A 246 8.04 -28.27 20.05
C PRO A 246 7.94 -27.56 18.70
N GLY A 247 6.96 -27.97 17.90
CA GLY A 247 6.61 -27.37 16.63
C GLY A 247 5.13 -27.02 16.59
N PHE A 248 4.68 -26.62 15.42
CA PHE A 248 3.26 -26.32 15.15
C PHE A 248 2.46 -27.63 15.08
N ALA A 249 1.23 -27.60 15.62
CA ALA A 249 0.16 -28.54 15.27
C ALA A 249 -1.19 -27.90 15.45
N GLN A 250 -2.05 -27.99 14.45
CA GLN A 250 -3.43 -27.54 14.54
C GLN A 250 -4.30 -28.61 15.19
N ARG A 251 -4.33 -28.67 16.54
CA ARG A 251 -5.11 -29.65 17.31
C ARG A 251 -6.58 -29.30 17.41
N ARG A 252 -6.96 -28.03 17.15
CA ARG A 252 -8.33 -27.52 17.24
C ARG A 252 -8.62 -26.47 16.16
N ASN A 253 -9.91 -26.24 15.91
CA ASN A 253 -10.32 -25.19 14.96
C ASN A 253 -10.38 -23.80 15.60
N ILE A 254 -10.69 -23.75 16.91
CA ILE A 254 -10.81 -22.52 17.70
C ILE A 254 -9.88 -22.64 18.90
N TYR A 255 -9.13 -21.58 19.14
CA TYR A 255 -8.20 -21.47 20.27
C TYR A 255 -8.74 -20.47 21.28
N VAL A 256 -8.61 -20.79 22.56
CA VAL A 256 -8.90 -19.86 23.65
C VAL A 256 -7.63 -19.17 24.12
N ASP A 257 -7.78 -18.14 24.94
CA ASP A 257 -6.66 -17.35 25.43
C ASP A 257 -5.56 -18.21 26.07
N GLY A 258 -4.30 -17.90 25.77
CA GLY A 258 -3.14 -18.61 26.28
C GLY A 258 -2.78 -19.92 25.53
N GLN A 259 -3.63 -20.44 24.65
CA GLN A 259 -3.30 -21.62 23.85
C GLN A 259 -2.38 -21.23 22.67
N ASN A 260 -1.33 -22.00 22.48
CA ASN A 260 -0.31 -21.72 21.46
C ASN A 260 -0.11 -22.93 20.53
N PRO A 261 -0.53 -22.87 19.25
CA PRO A 261 -0.41 -24.01 18.33
C PRO A 261 1.04 -24.42 18.04
N PHE A 262 2.02 -23.52 18.23
CA PHE A 262 3.46 -23.81 18.02
C PHE A 262 4.10 -24.60 19.18
N LEU A 263 3.35 -24.90 20.23
CA LEU A 263 3.77 -25.74 21.35
C LEU A 263 3.07 -27.10 21.37
N GLU A 264 2.21 -27.40 20.39
CA GLU A 264 1.35 -28.58 20.37
C GLU A 264 1.82 -29.70 19.45
N GLY A 265 2.81 -29.41 18.60
CA GLY A 265 3.38 -30.34 17.61
C GLY A 265 4.88 -30.59 17.78
N THR A 266 5.46 -31.14 16.72
CA THR A 266 6.90 -31.44 16.60
C THR A 266 7.44 -30.75 15.34
N ALA A 267 8.73 -30.49 15.28
CA ALA A 267 9.39 -30.06 14.05
C ALA A 267 10.43 -31.08 13.60
N ARG A 268 10.79 -31.07 12.34
CA ARG A 268 11.73 -31.99 11.70
C ARG A 268 13.01 -31.25 11.33
N TYR A 269 14.13 -31.96 11.19
CA TYR A 269 15.38 -31.42 10.65
C TYR A 269 16.16 -32.46 9.87
N ALA A 270 16.99 -31.98 8.93
CA ALA A 270 17.91 -32.78 8.16
C ALA A 270 19.26 -32.08 8.03
N ASN A 271 20.35 -32.86 7.97
CA ASN A 271 21.69 -32.34 7.70
C ASN A 271 21.76 -31.79 6.26
N THR A 272 22.51 -30.70 6.10
CA THR A 272 22.72 -30.08 4.79
C THR A 272 23.69 -30.82 3.89
N GLU A 273 23.56 -30.66 2.59
CA GLU A 273 24.40 -31.17 1.51
C GLU A 273 24.76 -30.05 0.51
N LYS A 274 26.08 -29.94 0.16
CA LYS A 274 26.54 -28.84 -0.72
C LYS A 274 26.29 -29.07 -2.19
N LYS A 275 26.48 -30.28 -2.71
CA LYS A 275 26.57 -30.54 -4.15
C LYS A 275 25.23 -30.82 -4.84
N ALA A 276 24.32 -31.45 -4.15
CA ALA A 276 22.99 -31.77 -4.65
C ALA A 276 22.07 -32.04 -3.47
N GLU A 277 20.80 -31.76 -3.62
CA GLU A 277 19.77 -32.15 -2.67
C GLU A 277 19.70 -33.67 -2.59
N LYS A 278 19.60 -34.19 -1.39
CA LYS A 278 19.47 -35.63 -1.11
C LYS A 278 18.24 -35.92 -0.28
N ALA A 279 17.66 -34.93 0.32
CA ALA A 279 16.43 -35.04 1.08
C ALA A 279 15.63 -33.74 0.92
N PHE A 280 14.31 -33.88 0.89
CA PHE A 280 13.41 -32.74 0.92
C PHE A 280 12.12 -33.07 1.65
N ALA A 281 11.51 -32.04 2.23
CA ALA A 281 10.18 -32.07 2.80
C ALA A 281 9.22 -31.35 1.85
N GLN A 282 8.01 -31.89 1.70
CA GLN A 282 6.99 -31.40 0.78
C GLN A 282 5.69 -31.18 1.53
N TRP A 283 5.04 -30.04 1.28
CA TRP A 283 3.72 -29.68 1.79
C TRP A 283 2.78 -29.42 0.63
N ILE A 284 1.83 -30.32 0.43
CA ILE A 284 0.88 -30.30 -0.69
C ILE A 284 -0.51 -29.94 -0.16
N PRO A 285 -1.01 -28.73 -0.40
CA PRO A 285 -2.29 -28.26 0.10
C PRO A 285 -3.45 -28.83 -0.72
N ASN A 286 -4.62 -28.97 -0.09
CA ASN A 286 -5.89 -29.11 -0.80
C ASN A 286 -6.59 -27.74 -0.82
N ILE A 287 -6.36 -26.96 -1.86
CA ILE A 287 -6.87 -25.60 -2.00
C ILE A 287 -8.39 -25.60 -2.19
N PRO A 288 -9.18 -24.92 -1.34
CA PRO A 288 -10.66 -24.96 -1.42
C PRO A 288 -11.22 -24.21 -2.62
N LYS A 289 -10.56 -23.17 -3.10
CA LYS A 289 -11.00 -22.33 -4.21
C LYS A 289 -9.79 -21.79 -4.97
N THR A 290 -9.81 -21.87 -6.29
CA THR A 290 -8.78 -21.21 -7.13
C THR A 290 -8.66 -19.73 -6.78
N GLY A 291 -7.43 -19.23 -6.59
CA GLY A 291 -7.16 -17.84 -6.26
C GLY A 291 -5.76 -17.60 -5.73
N LYS A 292 -5.53 -16.38 -5.28
CA LYS A 292 -4.26 -15.91 -4.74
C LYS A 292 -4.20 -16.18 -3.23
N TYR A 293 -3.11 -16.78 -2.77
CA TYR A 293 -2.86 -17.14 -1.38
C TYR A 293 -1.45 -16.70 -0.99
N ALA A 294 -1.32 -16.05 0.16
CA ALA A 294 -0.01 -15.88 0.78
C ALA A 294 0.51 -17.22 1.28
N VAL A 295 1.82 -17.42 1.15
CA VAL A 295 2.52 -18.61 1.64
C VAL A 295 3.38 -18.23 2.83
N TYR A 296 3.14 -18.91 3.94
CA TYR A 296 3.94 -18.78 5.18
C TYR A 296 4.55 -20.13 5.52
N VAL A 297 5.79 -20.10 5.97
CA VAL A 297 6.48 -21.31 6.45
C VAL A 297 6.79 -21.17 7.94
N SER A 298 6.91 -22.30 8.64
CA SER A 298 7.46 -22.37 9.98
C SER A 298 8.59 -23.39 10.10
N TYR A 299 9.47 -23.19 11.05
CA TYR A 299 10.62 -24.02 11.36
C TYR A 299 11.12 -23.75 12.77
N GLN A 300 12.08 -24.52 13.25
CA GLN A 300 12.79 -24.25 14.50
C GLN A 300 14.20 -23.70 14.23
N SER A 301 14.58 -22.62 14.92
CA SER A 301 15.96 -22.11 14.90
C SER A 301 16.82 -22.97 15.82
N LEU A 302 17.61 -23.86 15.24
CA LEU A 302 18.54 -24.74 15.94
C LEU A 302 19.93 -24.11 16.00
N PRO A 303 20.81 -24.52 16.96
CA PRO A 303 22.15 -23.92 17.10
C PRO A 303 23.03 -23.99 15.85
N ASN A 304 22.78 -24.95 14.96
CA ASN A 304 23.51 -25.16 13.70
C ASN A 304 22.61 -24.99 12.46
N SER A 305 21.51 -24.27 12.59
CA SER A 305 20.67 -23.88 11.44
C SER A 305 21.46 -23.05 10.44
N VAL A 306 21.21 -23.28 9.15
CA VAL A 306 21.82 -22.51 8.03
C VAL A 306 21.07 -21.22 7.77
N SER A 307 21.75 -20.25 7.16
CA SER A 307 21.13 -18.97 6.74
C SER A 307 20.57 -18.97 5.31
N ASP A 308 20.74 -20.07 4.58
CA ASP A 308 20.36 -20.25 3.18
C ASP A 308 19.47 -21.47 2.94
N ALA A 309 18.53 -21.74 3.87
CA ALA A 309 17.57 -22.84 3.68
C ALA A 309 16.69 -22.60 2.45
N LYS A 310 16.76 -23.55 1.51
CA LYS A 310 16.15 -23.40 0.18
C LYS A 310 14.71 -23.89 0.15
N TYR A 311 13.77 -22.96 0.03
CA TYR A 311 12.35 -23.23 -0.21
C TYR A 311 11.97 -23.00 -1.67
N LEU A 312 11.19 -23.92 -2.24
CA LEU A 312 10.62 -23.84 -3.58
C LEU A 312 9.08 -23.77 -3.45
N VAL A 313 8.50 -22.72 -3.94
CA VAL A 313 7.04 -22.56 -4.02
C VAL A 313 6.61 -22.87 -5.44
N PHE A 314 5.91 -23.98 -5.63
CA PHE A 314 5.27 -24.38 -6.89
C PHE A 314 3.88 -23.78 -6.96
N HIS A 315 3.57 -23.03 -8.01
CA HIS A 315 2.32 -22.30 -8.20
C HIS A 315 1.94 -22.21 -9.68
N LYS A 316 0.80 -21.67 -10.00
CA LYS A 316 0.29 -21.61 -11.39
C LYS A 316 1.21 -20.90 -12.40
N GLY A 317 2.11 -20.04 -11.95
CA GLY A 317 3.08 -19.32 -12.77
C GLY A 317 4.43 -20.01 -12.90
N GLY A 318 4.64 -21.14 -12.21
CA GLY A 318 5.91 -21.88 -12.21
C GLY A 318 6.44 -22.16 -10.83
N VAL A 319 7.74 -21.98 -10.63
CA VAL A 319 8.42 -22.23 -9.35
C VAL A 319 9.20 -21.00 -8.94
N THR A 320 8.96 -20.53 -7.71
CA THR A 320 9.73 -19.43 -7.10
C THR A 320 10.59 -19.97 -5.97
N GLU A 321 11.87 -19.66 -6.02
CA GLU A 321 12.87 -20.06 -5.03
C GLU A 321 13.09 -18.96 -3.98
N PHE A 322 13.11 -19.36 -2.70
CA PHE A 322 13.45 -18.50 -1.58
C PHE A 322 14.59 -19.09 -0.78
N LEU A 323 15.48 -18.23 -0.31
CA LEU A 323 16.46 -18.54 0.71
C LEU A 323 15.96 -17.96 2.04
N VAL A 324 15.83 -18.82 3.05
CA VAL A 324 15.33 -18.44 4.38
C VAL A 324 16.43 -18.64 5.42
N ASN A 325 16.72 -17.58 6.15
CA ASN A 325 17.68 -17.63 7.25
C ASN A 325 17.04 -18.26 8.49
N GLN A 326 17.25 -19.57 8.68
CA GLN A 326 16.69 -20.31 9.80
C GLN A 326 17.44 -20.12 11.13
N GLN A 327 18.47 -19.27 11.19
CA GLN A 327 19.17 -18.89 12.42
C GLN A 327 18.35 -17.92 13.27
N MET A 328 17.25 -17.38 12.72
CA MET A 328 16.32 -16.43 13.35
C MET A 328 14.87 -16.78 13.02
N GLY A 329 13.91 -16.23 13.76
CA GLY A 329 12.49 -16.30 13.43
C GLY A 329 11.86 -17.69 13.53
N GLY A 330 12.46 -18.65 14.24
CA GLY A 330 11.88 -19.98 14.46
C GLY A 330 10.69 -19.96 15.40
N GLY A 331 9.70 -20.85 15.17
CA GLY A 331 8.49 -20.97 16.00
C GLY A 331 7.43 -19.90 15.71
N THR A 332 7.40 -19.36 14.50
CA THR A 332 6.37 -18.41 14.05
C THR A 332 6.12 -18.54 12.55
N TRP A 333 5.10 -17.85 12.04
CA TRP A 333 4.83 -17.77 10.60
C TRP A 333 5.77 -16.79 9.91
N VAL A 334 6.47 -17.27 8.89
CA VAL A 334 7.42 -16.50 8.05
C VAL A 334 6.85 -16.36 6.64
N TYR A 335 6.52 -15.15 6.23
CA TYR A 335 5.95 -14.85 4.92
C TYR A 335 6.99 -14.99 3.81
N LEU A 336 6.66 -15.74 2.75
CA LEU A 336 7.48 -15.87 1.54
C LEU A 336 6.98 -15.00 0.39
N GLY A 337 5.69 -15.02 0.11
CA GLY A 337 5.07 -14.32 -1.03
C GLY A 337 3.61 -14.71 -1.18
N SER A 338 2.93 -14.11 -2.15
CA SER A 338 1.55 -14.47 -2.52
C SER A 338 1.50 -14.97 -3.96
N PHE A 339 0.87 -16.13 -4.17
CA PHE A 339 0.88 -16.87 -5.42
C PHE A 339 -0.50 -17.38 -5.78
N GLU A 340 -0.73 -17.60 -7.10
CA GLU A 340 -1.97 -18.21 -7.61
C GLU A 340 -1.91 -19.73 -7.48
N PHE A 341 -2.97 -20.32 -6.91
CA PHE A 341 -3.17 -21.77 -6.81
C PHE A 341 -4.50 -22.19 -7.41
N ASP A 342 -4.54 -23.39 -8.01
CA ASP A 342 -5.77 -24.00 -8.44
C ASP A 342 -6.45 -24.77 -7.31
N LYS A 343 -7.78 -24.80 -7.34
CA LYS A 343 -8.61 -25.64 -6.45
C LYS A 343 -8.17 -27.10 -6.47
N GLY A 344 -8.15 -27.71 -5.31
CA GLY A 344 -7.83 -29.13 -5.13
C GLY A 344 -6.39 -29.37 -4.77
N THR A 345 -5.96 -30.61 -4.89
CA THR A 345 -4.59 -31.07 -4.66
C THR A 345 -3.90 -31.23 -6.00
N ASN A 346 -2.80 -30.49 -6.22
CA ASN A 346 -2.11 -30.45 -7.51
C ASN A 346 -0.61 -30.65 -7.33
N ASP A 347 0.03 -31.39 -8.24
CA ASP A 347 1.48 -31.62 -8.23
C ASP A 347 2.31 -30.34 -8.50
N TYR A 348 1.68 -29.33 -9.07
CA TYR A 348 2.23 -28.02 -9.35
C TYR A 348 1.78 -26.93 -8.34
N GLY A 349 1.22 -27.32 -7.21
CA GLY A 349 0.76 -26.42 -6.16
C GLY A 349 1.23 -26.91 -4.79
N MET A 350 2.50 -26.67 -4.44
CA MET A 350 3.09 -27.15 -3.20
C MET A 350 4.28 -26.29 -2.76
N VAL A 351 4.75 -26.50 -1.54
CA VAL A 351 6.01 -25.98 -1.03
C VAL A 351 6.98 -27.12 -0.79
N VAL A 352 8.23 -26.92 -1.13
CA VAL A 352 9.31 -27.90 -0.93
C VAL A 352 10.46 -27.23 -0.19
N LEU A 353 10.97 -27.85 0.88
CA LEU A 353 12.23 -27.50 1.52
C LEU A 353 13.30 -28.50 1.13
N SER A 354 14.37 -28.04 0.50
CA SER A 354 15.53 -28.84 0.15
C SER A 354 16.57 -28.82 1.27
N ASN A 355 17.31 -29.92 1.46
CA ASN A 355 18.48 -29.92 2.33
C ASN A 355 19.76 -29.43 1.64
N GLN A 356 19.68 -28.89 0.43
CA GLN A 356 20.81 -28.26 -0.25
C GLN A 356 21.11 -26.90 0.40
N SER A 357 22.38 -26.69 0.76
CA SER A 357 22.85 -25.41 1.33
C SER A 357 24.32 -25.22 1.00
N THR A 358 24.76 -23.99 0.88
CA THR A 358 26.18 -23.64 0.78
C THR A 358 26.94 -23.86 2.11
N GLN A 359 26.22 -23.95 3.21
CA GLN A 359 26.72 -24.07 4.57
C GLN A 359 26.57 -25.50 5.09
N LYS A 360 27.46 -25.87 6.01
CA LYS A 360 27.34 -27.12 6.78
C LYS A 360 26.51 -26.87 8.02
N GLY A 361 25.39 -27.56 8.12
CA GLY A 361 24.48 -27.38 9.25
C GLY A 361 23.23 -28.24 9.10
N VAL A 362 22.10 -27.69 9.48
CA VAL A 362 20.80 -28.34 9.35
C VAL A 362 19.77 -27.36 8.75
N VAL A 363 18.82 -27.93 8.04
CA VAL A 363 17.53 -27.29 7.71
C VAL A 363 16.43 -27.85 8.59
N SER A 364 15.52 -27.02 9.04
CA SER A 364 14.37 -27.41 9.86
C SER A 364 13.07 -27.22 9.08
N ALA A 365 12.14 -28.15 9.23
CA ALA A 365 10.83 -28.20 8.60
C ALA A 365 9.74 -28.35 9.68
N ASP A 366 8.63 -27.63 9.52
CA ASP A 366 7.49 -27.70 10.43
C ASP A 366 6.21 -27.58 9.57
N ALA A 367 5.41 -26.55 9.72
CA ALA A 367 4.19 -26.36 8.95
C ALA A 367 4.33 -25.34 7.81
N VAL A 368 3.45 -25.44 6.82
CA VAL A 368 3.23 -24.40 5.78
C VAL A 368 1.76 -24.00 5.76
N ARG A 369 1.53 -22.69 5.80
CA ARG A 369 0.21 -22.07 5.75
C ARG A 369 -0.01 -21.36 4.41
N PHE A 370 -1.14 -21.60 3.78
CA PHE A 370 -1.60 -20.99 2.55
C PHE A 370 -2.84 -20.15 2.85
N GLY A 371 -2.75 -18.83 2.69
CA GLY A 371 -3.85 -17.89 2.91
C GLY A 371 -3.89 -17.28 4.31
N GLY A 372 -4.57 -16.15 4.44
CA GLY A 372 -4.76 -15.38 5.67
C GLY A 372 -5.74 -16.05 6.65
N GLY A 373 -6.87 -16.53 6.14
CA GLY A 373 -7.87 -17.25 6.91
C GLY A 373 -8.84 -16.38 7.68
N MET A 374 -9.72 -17.06 8.40
CA MET A 374 -10.69 -16.46 9.33
C MET A 374 -10.09 -16.37 10.75
N GLY A 375 -10.56 -15.39 11.53
CA GLY A 375 -10.24 -15.30 12.94
C GLY A 375 -10.66 -16.55 13.71
N ASN A 376 -9.75 -17.12 14.47
CA ASN A 376 -9.95 -18.39 15.20
C ASN A 376 -9.60 -18.32 16.69
N ILE A 377 -9.37 -17.11 17.21
CA ILE A 377 -9.15 -16.90 18.64
C ILE A 377 -10.49 -16.52 19.29
N ALA A 378 -10.96 -17.36 20.22
CA ALA A 378 -12.18 -17.10 20.95
C ALA A 378 -11.92 -16.25 22.21
N ARG A 379 -12.80 -15.28 22.44
CA ARG A 379 -12.90 -14.50 23.67
C ARG A 379 -14.26 -14.76 24.30
N GLU A 380 -14.28 -15.20 25.55
CA GLU A 380 -15.51 -15.57 26.26
C GLU A 380 -16.45 -16.49 25.44
N GLY A 381 -15.84 -17.43 24.69
CA GLY A 381 -16.56 -18.39 23.85
C GLY A 381 -16.95 -17.89 22.44
N GLN A 382 -16.66 -16.64 22.09
CA GLN A 382 -17.03 -16.02 20.80
C GLN A 382 -15.79 -15.72 19.97
N ILE A 383 -15.80 -16.12 18.68
CA ILE A 383 -14.84 -15.65 17.66
C ILE A 383 -15.38 -14.39 16.99
N SER A 384 -14.52 -13.65 16.29
CA SER A 384 -14.94 -12.44 15.57
C SER A 384 -15.94 -12.70 14.44
N GLY A 385 -15.90 -13.90 13.85
CA GLY A 385 -16.63 -14.23 12.63
C GLY A 385 -16.10 -13.52 11.38
N MET A 386 -14.97 -12.81 11.49
CA MET A 386 -14.37 -12.01 10.44
C MET A 386 -13.08 -12.62 9.90
N PRO A 387 -12.65 -12.27 8.67
CA PRO A 387 -11.31 -12.58 8.20
C PRO A 387 -10.24 -12.03 9.15
N ARG A 388 -9.13 -12.78 9.31
CA ARG A 388 -8.06 -12.43 10.25
C ARG A 388 -7.42 -11.06 9.96
N TYR A 389 -7.39 -10.62 8.71
CA TYR A 389 -6.86 -9.30 8.36
C TYR A 389 -7.68 -8.12 8.93
N LEU A 390 -8.92 -8.37 9.38
CA LEU A 390 -9.75 -7.37 10.07
C LEU A 390 -9.53 -7.36 11.59
N GLU A 391 -8.88 -8.37 12.14
CA GLU A 391 -8.65 -8.48 13.58
C GLU A 391 -7.41 -7.70 14.03
N GLY A 392 -7.39 -7.32 15.31
CA GLY A 392 -6.26 -6.68 15.95
C GLY A 392 -5.03 -7.57 16.07
N ALA A 393 -3.89 -6.95 16.33
CA ALA A 393 -2.59 -7.62 16.44
C ALA A 393 -2.55 -8.67 17.57
N ARG A 394 -3.33 -8.48 18.65
CA ARG A 394 -3.42 -9.40 19.78
C ARG A 394 -3.75 -10.83 19.34
N TYR A 395 -4.72 -10.98 18.46
CA TYR A 395 -5.20 -12.28 18.01
C TYR A 395 -4.27 -12.91 16.99
N ASN A 396 -3.71 -12.08 16.09
CA ASN A 396 -2.70 -12.53 15.15
C ASN A 396 -1.41 -12.96 15.85
N ALA A 397 -0.97 -12.26 16.89
CA ALA A 397 0.20 -12.64 17.68
C ALA A 397 0.04 -14.02 18.34
N GLN A 398 -1.12 -14.30 18.94
CA GLN A 398 -1.42 -15.61 19.50
C GLN A 398 -1.41 -16.70 18.42
N TRP A 399 -2.07 -16.47 17.26
CA TRP A 399 -2.07 -17.40 16.14
C TRP A 399 -0.68 -17.61 15.52
N ALA A 400 0.18 -16.60 15.59
CA ALA A 400 1.56 -16.63 15.13
C ALA A 400 2.56 -17.23 16.15
N GLY A 401 2.07 -17.84 17.24
CA GLY A 401 2.91 -18.54 18.20
C GLY A 401 3.64 -17.66 19.20
N MET A 402 3.30 -16.40 19.32
CA MET A 402 3.93 -15.52 20.31
C MET A 402 3.64 -15.97 21.72
N PRO A 403 4.56 -15.80 22.67
CA PRO A 403 4.32 -16.11 24.07
C PRO A 403 3.27 -15.16 24.68
N THR A 404 2.58 -15.64 25.72
CA THR A 404 1.43 -14.97 26.33
C THR A 404 1.73 -13.56 26.82
N GLU A 405 2.92 -13.30 27.34
CA GLU A 405 3.37 -11.97 27.77
C GLU A 405 3.47 -10.92 26.64
N VAL A 406 3.46 -11.35 25.38
CA VAL A 406 3.44 -10.45 24.22
C VAL A 406 2.05 -9.88 24.00
N TYR A 407 1.01 -10.71 24.09
CA TYR A 407 -0.35 -10.36 23.65
C TYR A 407 -1.40 -10.31 24.75
N ASN A 408 -1.12 -10.79 25.97
CA ASN A 408 -2.10 -10.91 27.05
C ASN A 408 -1.57 -10.32 28.38
N ARG A 409 -1.29 -9.03 28.38
CA ARG A 409 -0.71 -8.33 29.52
C ARG A 409 -1.70 -8.12 30.66
N THR A 410 -2.98 -8.05 30.35
CA THR A 410 -4.06 -7.77 31.32
C THR A 410 -4.74 -9.05 31.82
N ASP A 411 -4.16 -10.22 31.57
CA ASP A 411 -4.74 -11.52 31.90
C ASP A 411 -6.16 -11.69 31.33
N GLY A 412 -6.34 -11.25 30.06
CA GLY A 412 -7.63 -11.34 29.37
C GLY A 412 -8.70 -10.36 29.82
N LYS A 413 -8.38 -9.40 30.67
CA LYS A 413 -9.38 -8.45 31.25
C LYS A 413 -9.64 -7.24 30.37
N ASN A 414 -8.73 -6.88 29.45
CA ASN A 414 -8.84 -5.70 28.64
C ASN A 414 -8.11 -5.87 27.30
N ASP A 415 -8.81 -6.45 26.33
CA ASP A 415 -8.25 -6.71 25.00
C ASP A 415 -7.86 -5.42 24.26
N TYR A 416 -8.51 -4.28 24.54
CA TYR A 416 -8.12 -2.97 24.01
C TYR A 416 -6.69 -2.60 24.41
N ASN A 417 -6.37 -2.68 25.69
CA ASN A 417 -5.03 -2.39 26.19
C ASN A 417 -4.02 -3.44 25.72
N ASP A 418 -4.42 -4.71 25.65
CA ASP A 418 -3.55 -5.78 25.17
C ASP A 418 -3.20 -5.57 23.70
N ASP A 419 -4.16 -5.24 22.83
CA ASP A 419 -3.93 -5.01 21.41
C ASP A 419 -2.99 -3.83 21.14
N ILE A 420 -3.22 -2.69 21.81
CA ILE A 420 -2.33 -1.50 21.68
C ILE A 420 -0.86 -1.84 21.99
N ASN A 421 -0.63 -2.65 23.02
CA ASN A 421 0.73 -3.01 23.43
C ASN A 421 1.32 -4.15 22.57
N THR A 422 0.49 -5.05 22.05
CA THR A 422 0.92 -6.22 21.29
C THR A 422 1.75 -5.84 20.07
N ARG A 423 1.36 -4.80 19.33
CA ARG A 423 2.07 -4.35 18.13
C ARG A 423 3.56 -4.15 18.38
N SER A 424 3.91 -3.34 19.37
CA SER A 424 5.31 -3.09 19.75
C SER A 424 5.98 -4.29 20.40
N ARG A 425 5.26 -5.05 21.25
CA ARG A 425 5.83 -6.20 21.97
C ARG A 425 6.14 -7.37 21.03
N MET A 426 5.29 -7.62 20.03
CA MET A 426 5.54 -8.62 19.01
C MET A 426 6.81 -8.32 18.23
N ILE A 427 7.05 -7.07 17.87
CA ILE A 427 8.25 -6.62 17.19
C ILE A 427 9.48 -6.78 18.12
N ASN A 428 9.39 -6.37 19.38
CA ASN A 428 10.46 -6.55 20.34
C ASN A 428 10.81 -8.04 20.57
N HIS A 429 9.80 -8.91 20.58
CA HIS A 429 10.03 -10.35 20.66
C HIS A 429 10.72 -10.90 19.40
N LEU A 430 10.31 -10.44 18.22
CA LEU A 430 10.97 -10.84 16.96
C LEU A 430 12.43 -10.38 16.92
N ASN A 431 12.72 -9.12 17.27
CA ASN A 431 14.06 -8.55 17.15
C ASN A 431 14.94 -8.77 18.37
N GLY A 432 14.41 -9.27 19.48
CA GLY A 432 15.17 -9.54 20.70
C GLY A 432 16.36 -10.47 20.46
N GLY A 433 17.55 -10.10 20.95
CA GLY A 433 18.80 -10.80 20.72
C GLY A 433 19.49 -10.45 19.39
N SER A 434 18.92 -9.56 18.57
CA SER A 434 19.58 -9.00 17.39
C SER A 434 20.55 -7.86 17.77
N VAL A 435 21.32 -7.39 16.78
CA VAL A 435 22.24 -6.24 16.98
C VAL A 435 21.49 -4.95 17.31
N TYR A 436 20.22 -4.84 16.92
CA TYR A 436 19.36 -3.65 17.15
C TYR A 436 18.56 -3.74 18.45
N ASN A 437 18.45 -4.94 19.05
CA ASN A 437 17.84 -5.15 20.36
C ASN A 437 18.63 -6.21 21.19
N PRO A 438 19.87 -5.92 21.58
CA PRO A 438 20.75 -6.90 22.19
C PRO A 438 20.40 -7.26 23.65
N THR A 439 19.59 -6.47 24.32
CA THR A 439 19.28 -6.60 25.75
C THR A 439 18.07 -7.48 26.05
N GLU A 440 17.17 -7.62 25.10
CA GLU A 440 15.98 -8.48 25.21
C GLU A 440 16.23 -9.85 24.61
N LYS A 441 15.51 -10.86 25.12
CA LYS A 441 15.49 -12.20 24.50
C LYS A 441 14.40 -12.25 23.44
N GLY A 442 14.65 -12.94 22.33
CA GLY A 442 13.66 -13.08 21.27
C GLY A 442 14.17 -13.92 20.11
N LEU A 443 13.58 -13.71 18.93
CA LEU A 443 13.79 -14.53 17.75
C LEU A 443 14.92 -14.03 16.83
N LYS A 444 15.67 -13.00 17.23
CA LYS A 444 16.88 -12.46 16.60
C LYS A 444 16.70 -11.84 15.21
N VAL A 445 15.46 -11.58 14.76
CA VAL A 445 15.20 -10.92 13.47
C VAL A 445 15.70 -9.47 13.56
N PRO A 446 16.60 -8.99 12.70
CA PRO A 446 17.25 -7.69 12.86
C PRO A 446 16.36 -6.54 12.33
N ILE A 447 15.15 -6.42 12.89
CA ILE A 447 14.24 -5.28 12.59
C ILE A 447 14.91 -4.01 13.13
N GLU A 448 15.06 -3.00 12.27
CA GLU A 448 15.84 -1.81 12.58
C GLU A 448 15.02 -0.53 12.73
N MET A 449 13.73 -0.55 12.35
CA MET A 449 12.82 0.56 12.57
C MET A 449 11.36 0.11 12.53
N THR A 450 10.47 0.96 13.07
CA THR A 450 9.02 0.74 13.02
C THR A 450 8.25 1.99 12.60
N LEU A 451 7.11 1.79 11.92
CA LEU A 451 6.14 2.82 11.59
C LEU A 451 4.72 2.31 11.81
N GLY A 452 3.95 3.00 12.65
CA GLY A 452 2.50 2.82 12.78
C GLY A 452 1.77 3.85 11.91
N LEU A 453 0.95 3.40 10.97
CA LEU A 453 0.10 4.28 10.18
C LEU A 453 -1.30 4.31 10.82
N HIS A 454 -1.70 5.49 11.26
CA HIS A 454 -2.99 5.81 11.85
C HIS A 454 -3.69 6.92 11.08
N SER A 455 -4.90 7.27 11.46
CA SER A 455 -5.56 8.50 11.05
C SER A 455 -6.21 9.18 12.24
N ASP A 456 -6.11 10.50 12.30
CA ASP A 456 -6.57 11.31 13.43
C ASP A 456 -8.11 11.39 13.50
N ALA A 457 -8.61 11.88 14.61
CA ALA A 457 -10.03 12.08 14.92
C ALA A 457 -10.46 13.57 14.91
N GLY A 458 -9.65 14.46 14.35
CA GLY A 458 -9.96 15.88 14.22
C GLY A 458 -10.92 16.15 13.06
N PHE A 459 -11.68 17.25 13.13
CA PHE A 459 -12.49 17.73 12.01
C PHE A 459 -12.43 19.26 11.91
N SER A 460 -12.63 19.79 10.69
CA SER A 460 -12.74 21.22 10.41
C SER A 460 -14.19 21.58 10.10
N LYS A 461 -14.66 22.65 10.73
CA LYS A 461 -16.00 23.20 10.42
C LYS A 461 -16.03 23.94 9.06
N GLU A 462 -14.86 24.33 8.58
CA GLU A 462 -14.67 25.11 7.35
C GLU A 462 -14.23 24.20 6.17
N ASP A 463 -14.38 22.89 6.30
CA ASP A 463 -13.94 21.88 5.33
C ASP A 463 -12.44 22.00 4.95
N ALA A 464 -11.59 22.54 5.86
CA ALA A 464 -10.17 22.60 5.67
C ALA A 464 -9.50 21.24 5.97
N LEU A 465 -8.37 20.97 5.32
CA LEU A 465 -7.59 19.75 5.57
C LEU A 465 -7.02 19.74 7.00
N ILE A 466 -7.14 18.62 7.67
CA ILE A 466 -6.45 18.33 8.93
C ILE A 466 -4.99 17.92 8.62
N GLY A 467 -4.77 17.14 7.58
CA GLY A 467 -3.44 16.78 7.07
C GLY A 467 -2.70 15.76 7.93
N THR A 468 -1.39 15.98 8.16
CA THR A 468 -0.52 15.00 8.80
C THR A 468 0.03 15.46 10.15
N LEU A 469 0.15 14.51 11.10
CA LEU A 469 0.81 14.68 12.38
C LEU A 469 1.77 13.52 12.61
N GLY A 470 3.00 13.81 13.05
CA GLY A 470 3.96 12.79 13.44
C GLY A 470 4.10 12.68 14.96
N ILE A 471 4.24 11.47 15.50
CA ILE A 471 4.42 11.25 16.95
C ILE A 471 5.66 10.40 17.17
N TYR A 472 6.46 10.77 18.15
CA TYR A 472 7.65 10.03 18.61
C TYR A 472 7.80 10.17 20.13
N THR A 473 8.75 9.45 20.74
CA THR A 473 9.06 9.53 22.18
C THR A 473 10.56 9.59 22.40
N THR A 474 11.03 10.62 23.12
CA THR A 474 12.44 10.74 23.53
C THR A 474 12.68 10.56 25.02
N ASP A 475 11.69 10.82 25.87
CA ASP A 475 11.76 10.83 27.33
C ASP A 475 11.42 9.46 27.97
N PHE A 476 11.97 8.39 27.43
CA PHE A 476 11.81 7.03 27.94
C PHE A 476 13.14 6.29 27.93
N ASN A 477 13.41 5.48 28.95
CA ASN A 477 14.64 4.67 29.10
C ASN A 477 15.91 5.54 28.97
N ASP A 478 15.99 6.61 29.77
CA ASP A 478 17.11 7.60 29.79
C ASP A 478 17.43 8.16 28.38
N GLY A 479 16.42 8.33 27.55
CA GLY A 479 16.55 8.86 26.19
C GLY A 479 17.28 7.94 25.22
N LYS A 480 17.37 6.63 25.52
CA LYS A 480 18.10 5.63 24.71
C LYS A 480 17.17 4.51 24.23
N LEU A 481 17.50 3.95 23.08
CA LEU A 481 17.01 2.69 22.56
C LEU A 481 17.89 1.52 23.04
N ASN A 482 17.43 0.29 22.91
CA ASN A 482 18.11 -0.87 23.52
C ASN A 482 19.53 -1.13 22.97
N ALA A 483 19.83 -0.73 21.74
CA ALA A 483 21.18 -0.74 21.18
C ALA A 483 22.08 0.42 21.67
N GLY A 484 21.56 1.28 22.56
CA GLY A 484 22.30 2.39 23.18
C GLY A 484 22.38 3.67 22.32
N ILE A 485 21.67 3.74 21.21
CA ILE A 485 21.55 4.99 20.43
C ILE A 485 20.45 5.89 21.02
N SER A 486 20.55 7.20 20.73
CA SER A 486 19.61 8.20 21.22
C SER A 486 18.22 8.03 20.60
N ARG A 487 17.15 8.19 21.38
CA ARG A 487 15.76 8.23 20.90
C ARG A 487 15.48 9.42 19.98
N TYR A 488 16.36 10.42 19.90
CA TYR A 488 16.28 11.45 18.87
C TYR A 488 16.40 10.89 17.44
N ALA A 489 16.90 9.67 17.24
CA ALA A 489 16.78 8.94 15.99
C ALA A 489 15.32 8.75 15.53
N SER A 490 14.37 8.57 16.47
CA SER A 490 12.94 8.53 16.18
C SER A 490 12.38 9.88 15.73
N ARG A 491 12.88 10.99 16.32
CA ARG A 491 12.53 12.35 15.87
C ARG A 491 13.04 12.62 14.44
N ASP A 492 14.27 12.21 14.14
CA ASP A 492 14.85 12.36 12.80
C ASP A 492 14.05 11.57 11.75
N LEU A 493 13.58 10.33 12.06
CA LEU A 493 12.68 9.55 11.24
C LEU A 493 11.36 10.28 11.00
N THR A 494 10.74 10.79 12.07
CA THR A 494 9.46 11.51 12.01
C THR A 494 9.56 12.76 11.14
N ASP A 495 10.63 13.55 11.33
CA ASP A 495 10.84 14.76 10.54
C ASP A 495 11.02 14.46 9.05
N MET A 496 11.77 13.42 8.72
CA MET A 496 12.02 13.03 7.32
C MET A 496 10.72 12.59 6.62
N VAL A 497 9.88 11.77 7.29
CA VAL A 497 8.60 11.33 6.73
C VAL A 497 7.64 12.51 6.55
N MET A 498 7.50 13.36 7.57
CA MET A 498 6.62 14.54 7.53
C MET A 498 7.03 15.56 6.46
N THR A 499 8.33 15.81 6.31
CA THR A 499 8.87 16.72 5.29
C THR A 499 8.71 16.15 3.88
N GLY A 500 8.94 14.84 3.73
CA GLY A 500 8.72 14.14 2.45
C GLY A 500 7.28 14.24 1.99
N LEU A 501 6.33 13.92 2.87
CA LEU A 501 4.89 14.01 2.58
C LEU A 501 4.46 15.43 2.19
N GLN A 502 4.86 16.44 2.96
CA GLN A 502 4.54 17.84 2.65
C GLN A 502 5.00 18.21 1.23
N LYS A 503 6.26 17.91 0.91
CA LYS A 503 6.84 18.22 -0.41
C LYS A 503 6.13 17.49 -1.55
N ASP A 504 5.98 16.17 -1.43
CA ASP A 504 5.47 15.34 -2.51
C ASP A 504 3.98 15.58 -2.77
N LEU A 505 3.17 15.72 -1.71
CA LEU A 505 1.72 15.96 -1.86
C LEU A 505 1.43 17.36 -2.39
N SER A 506 2.14 18.39 -1.90
CA SER A 506 2.01 19.75 -2.45
C SER A 506 2.39 19.79 -3.93
N ASN A 507 3.48 19.16 -4.31
CA ASN A 507 3.94 19.15 -5.71
C ASN A 507 2.98 18.36 -6.61
N ARG A 508 2.47 17.21 -6.17
CA ARG A 508 1.62 16.35 -7.01
C ARG A 508 0.23 16.89 -7.22
N PHE A 509 -0.36 17.46 -6.17
CA PHE A 509 -1.77 17.90 -6.18
C PHE A 509 -1.94 19.41 -6.29
N GLY A 510 -0.86 20.19 -6.30
CA GLY A 510 -0.92 21.64 -6.39
C GLY A 510 -1.60 22.33 -5.20
N ILE A 511 -1.57 21.70 -4.03
CA ILE A 511 -2.22 22.16 -2.79
C ILE A 511 -1.20 22.54 -1.73
N GLU A 512 -1.56 23.46 -0.85
CA GLU A 512 -0.82 23.69 0.39
C GLU A 512 -1.12 22.57 1.37
N TRP A 513 -0.14 21.67 1.56
CA TRP A 513 -0.34 20.52 2.44
C TRP A 513 -0.35 20.91 3.91
N ALA A 514 -1.39 20.57 4.63
CA ALA A 514 -1.54 20.83 6.05
C ALA A 514 -0.61 19.93 6.88
N ARG A 515 0.65 20.36 7.05
CA ARG A 515 1.60 19.74 7.97
C ARG A 515 1.33 20.27 9.37
N ARG A 516 1.04 19.38 10.33
CA ARG A 516 0.98 19.69 11.76
C ARG A 516 2.34 19.43 12.43
N GLY A 517 2.41 19.60 13.72
CA GLY A 517 3.63 19.42 14.48
C GLY A 517 4.09 17.97 14.57
N MET A 518 5.27 17.80 15.15
CA MET A 518 5.84 16.50 15.51
C MET A 518 5.78 16.35 17.04
N TRP A 519 4.83 15.58 17.54
CA TRP A 519 4.60 15.47 18.98
C TRP A 519 5.57 14.49 19.65
N ASN A 520 6.32 15.01 20.61
CA ASN A 520 7.07 14.18 21.55
C ASN A 520 6.14 13.77 22.70
N ARG A 521 5.49 12.59 22.56
CA ARG A 521 4.50 12.08 23.51
C ARG A 521 4.71 10.61 23.80
N ASN A 522 4.37 10.22 25.05
CA ASN A 522 4.58 8.89 25.59
C ASN A 522 3.45 7.92 25.18
N TYR A 523 3.32 7.62 23.86
CA TYR A 523 2.43 6.57 23.37
C TYR A 523 3.14 5.22 23.41
N SER A 524 2.39 4.12 23.61
CA SER A 524 2.96 2.76 23.67
C SER A 524 3.70 2.37 22.39
N GLU A 525 3.17 2.76 21.22
CA GLU A 525 3.74 2.43 19.91
C GLU A 525 5.00 3.23 19.55
N THR A 526 5.30 4.30 20.26
CA THR A 526 6.55 5.07 20.09
C THR A 526 7.52 4.90 21.25
N ARG A 527 7.02 4.51 22.43
CA ARG A 527 7.82 4.29 23.62
C ARG A 527 8.38 2.88 23.71
N LEU A 528 7.51 1.85 23.47
CA LEU A 528 7.87 0.45 23.70
C LEU A 528 8.83 -0.13 22.66
N PRO A 529 8.77 0.22 21.35
CA PRO A 529 9.74 -0.34 20.41
C PRO A 529 11.18 -0.09 20.84
N SER A 530 12.01 -1.13 20.74
CA SER A 530 13.45 -1.09 21.06
C SER A 530 14.30 -0.42 19.96
N VAL A 531 13.71 -0.06 18.86
CA VAL A 531 14.31 0.57 17.67
C VAL A 531 13.63 1.91 17.36
N PRO A 532 14.20 2.77 16.48
CA PRO A 532 13.55 3.99 16.05
C PRO A 532 12.13 3.75 15.57
N SER A 533 11.21 4.57 16.10
CA SER A 533 9.77 4.36 15.89
C SER A 533 9.03 5.68 15.76
N MET A 534 7.96 5.66 14.96
CA MET A 534 7.02 6.77 14.85
C MET A 534 5.59 6.27 14.63
N ILE A 535 4.63 7.11 15.01
CA ILE A 535 3.25 7.05 14.49
C ILE A 535 3.10 8.16 13.47
N LEU A 536 2.54 7.84 12.34
CA LEU A 536 2.07 8.78 11.34
C LEU A 536 0.54 8.83 11.38
N GLU A 537 -0.01 9.94 11.88
CA GLU A 537 -1.42 10.26 11.75
C GLU A 537 -1.64 10.88 10.38
N LEU A 538 -2.10 10.07 9.45
CA LEU A 538 -2.34 10.46 8.06
C LEU A 538 -3.79 10.86 7.88
N LEU A 539 -4.06 12.15 7.65
CA LEU A 539 -5.41 12.68 7.51
C LEU A 539 -6.25 12.48 8.79
N SER A 540 -7.51 12.86 8.70
CA SER A 540 -8.50 12.52 9.72
C SER A 540 -9.69 11.79 9.09
N HIS A 541 -9.96 10.56 9.58
CA HIS A 541 -11.13 9.79 9.14
C HIS A 541 -12.48 10.42 9.54
N GLN A 542 -12.45 11.48 10.33
CA GLN A 542 -13.64 12.26 10.74
C GLN A 542 -13.83 13.54 9.92
N ASN A 543 -12.88 13.91 9.07
CA ASN A 543 -12.89 15.14 8.30
C ASN A 543 -13.20 14.88 6.82
N PHE A 544 -14.25 15.51 6.30
CA PHE A 544 -14.70 15.24 4.93
C PHE A 544 -13.64 15.59 3.87
N ALA A 545 -13.00 16.77 3.98
CA ALA A 545 -11.96 17.18 3.04
C ALA A 545 -10.77 16.22 3.01
N ASP A 546 -10.35 15.70 4.18
CA ASP A 546 -9.31 14.65 4.26
C ASP A 546 -9.76 13.36 3.59
N MET A 547 -11.03 12.94 3.82
CA MET A 547 -11.53 11.69 3.28
C MET A 547 -11.79 11.74 1.76
N GLN A 548 -12.08 12.92 1.18
CA GLN A 548 -12.13 13.09 -0.27
C GLN A 548 -10.78 12.72 -0.91
N LEU A 549 -9.67 13.22 -0.36
CA LEU A 549 -8.33 12.83 -0.80
C LEU A 549 -8.01 11.36 -0.42
N GLY A 550 -8.35 11.00 0.82
CA GLY A 550 -7.98 9.69 1.38
C GLY A 550 -8.61 8.49 0.65
N HIS A 551 -9.77 8.65 0.01
CA HIS A 551 -10.37 7.60 -0.81
C HIS A 551 -9.74 7.48 -2.21
N GLU A 552 -9.04 8.51 -2.70
CA GLU A 552 -8.45 8.51 -4.05
C GLU A 552 -7.22 7.57 -4.15
N PRO A 553 -7.22 6.58 -5.08
CA PRO A 553 -6.08 5.67 -5.25
C PRO A 553 -4.78 6.37 -5.65
N ALA A 554 -4.84 7.43 -6.46
CA ALA A 554 -3.67 8.23 -6.82
C ALA A 554 -3.04 8.93 -5.62
N PHE A 555 -3.86 9.40 -4.66
CA PHE A 555 -3.39 9.94 -3.40
C PHE A 555 -2.70 8.86 -2.54
N LYS A 556 -3.31 7.67 -2.43
CA LYS A 556 -2.74 6.54 -1.70
C LYS A 556 -1.38 6.11 -2.24
N PHE A 557 -1.26 6.02 -3.56
CA PHE A 557 0.01 5.73 -4.23
C PHE A 557 1.08 6.78 -3.90
N THR A 558 0.72 8.07 -4.00
CA THR A 558 1.65 9.19 -3.75
C THR A 558 2.13 9.21 -2.30
N VAL A 559 1.22 9.02 -1.33
CA VAL A 559 1.56 8.89 0.10
C VAL A 559 2.51 7.72 0.33
N ALA A 560 2.17 6.54 -0.17
CA ALA A 560 2.99 5.35 0.01
C ALA A 560 4.38 5.53 -0.61
N ARG A 561 4.49 6.14 -1.81
CA ARG A 561 5.77 6.45 -2.44
C ARG A 561 6.59 7.45 -1.64
N SER A 562 5.95 8.50 -1.10
CA SER A 562 6.63 9.49 -0.25
C SER A 562 7.16 8.88 1.05
N VAL A 563 6.37 8.04 1.70
CA VAL A 563 6.80 7.31 2.90
C VAL A 563 7.95 6.36 2.55
N TYR A 564 7.83 5.55 1.51
CA TYR A 564 8.89 4.65 1.04
C TYR A 564 10.22 5.42 0.81
N LYS A 565 10.19 6.52 0.06
CA LYS A 565 11.38 7.36 -0.19
C LYS A 565 12.00 7.87 1.11
N SER A 566 11.17 8.29 2.05
CA SER A 566 11.61 8.79 3.36
C SER A 566 12.25 7.69 4.20
N LEU A 567 11.66 6.48 4.25
CA LEU A 567 12.23 5.34 4.96
C LEU A 567 13.56 4.90 4.35
N LEU A 568 13.66 4.85 3.02
CA LEU A 568 14.92 4.54 2.31
C LEU A 568 16.02 5.55 2.65
N ARG A 569 15.72 6.86 2.58
CA ARG A 569 16.66 7.93 2.94
C ARG A 569 17.07 7.86 4.41
N TYR A 570 16.13 7.56 5.29
CA TYR A 570 16.40 7.40 6.72
C TYR A 570 17.37 6.25 6.98
N ILE A 571 17.09 5.06 6.43
CA ILE A 571 17.95 3.88 6.58
C ILE A 571 19.33 4.16 5.97
N ALA A 572 19.42 4.76 4.79
CA ALA A 572 20.68 5.15 4.18
C ALA A 572 21.48 6.11 5.08
N THR A 573 20.79 7.06 5.74
CA THR A 573 21.45 7.97 6.71
C THR A 573 21.94 7.22 7.94
N MET A 574 21.18 6.27 8.48
CA MET A 574 21.53 5.48 9.66
C MET A 574 22.77 4.59 9.44
N HIS A 575 22.99 4.16 8.20
CA HIS A 575 24.11 3.29 7.79
C HIS A 575 25.23 4.01 7.04
N GLY A 576 25.04 5.28 6.67
CA GLY A 576 26.04 6.07 5.94
C GLY A 576 26.29 5.54 4.52
N VAL A 577 25.27 5.03 3.86
CA VAL A 577 25.34 4.46 2.49
C VAL A 577 24.58 5.31 1.48
N ASP A 578 24.92 5.18 0.21
CA ASP A 578 24.17 5.78 -0.89
C ASP A 578 22.83 5.07 -1.10
N TYR A 579 21.89 5.75 -1.75
CA TYR A 579 20.57 5.19 -2.09
C TYR A 579 20.13 5.62 -3.48
N THR A 580 19.30 4.80 -4.09
CA THR A 580 18.62 5.06 -5.36
C THR A 580 17.12 4.82 -5.18
N ILE A 581 16.29 5.74 -5.66
CA ILE A 581 14.83 5.58 -5.64
C ILE A 581 14.42 4.65 -6.78
N GLN A 582 13.51 3.70 -6.52
CA GLN A 582 12.94 2.84 -7.57
C GLN A 582 12.20 3.66 -8.65
N PRO A 583 12.17 3.20 -9.92
CA PRO A 583 11.51 3.92 -11.01
C PRO A 583 9.99 4.04 -10.83
N LEU A 584 9.36 4.87 -11.65
CA LEU A 584 7.90 4.85 -11.87
C LEU A 584 7.52 3.73 -12.84
N PRO A 585 6.23 3.31 -12.89
CA PRO A 585 5.73 2.37 -13.90
C PRO A 585 5.99 2.88 -15.30
N VAL A 586 6.20 1.95 -16.24
CA VAL A 586 6.34 2.30 -17.67
C VAL A 586 5.02 2.80 -18.25
N SER A 587 5.08 3.53 -19.37
CA SER A 587 3.94 4.05 -20.11
C SER A 587 3.98 3.61 -21.57
N ASN A 588 2.92 3.90 -22.32
CA ASN A 588 2.80 3.60 -23.76
C ASN A 588 3.08 2.11 -24.08
N PHE A 589 2.59 1.21 -23.23
CA PHE A 589 2.81 -0.21 -23.42
C PHE A 589 2.02 -0.72 -24.61
N ALA A 590 2.67 -1.49 -25.50
CA ALA A 590 2.06 -2.02 -26.71
C ALA A 590 2.64 -3.38 -27.09
N ILE A 591 1.79 -4.21 -27.70
CA ILE A 591 2.15 -5.49 -28.30
C ILE A 591 1.77 -5.43 -29.78
N GLN A 592 2.72 -5.75 -30.66
CA GLN A 592 2.55 -5.83 -32.10
C GLN A 592 2.90 -7.23 -32.61
N GLU A 593 2.30 -7.64 -33.74
CA GLU A 593 2.70 -8.88 -34.38
C GLU A 593 4.13 -8.77 -34.95
N GLY A 594 4.95 -9.78 -34.65
CA GLY A 594 6.26 -9.93 -35.21
C GLY A 594 6.32 -11.07 -36.25
N ASN A 595 7.49 -11.28 -36.84
CA ASN A 595 7.71 -12.36 -37.77
C ASN A 595 7.78 -13.74 -37.10
N LYS A 596 7.41 -14.83 -37.81
CA LYS A 596 7.57 -16.22 -37.34
C LYS A 596 6.90 -16.52 -35.99
N ASN A 597 5.67 -16.09 -35.82
CA ASN A 597 4.87 -16.25 -34.58
C ASN A 597 5.48 -15.59 -33.35
N THR A 598 6.11 -14.44 -33.51
CA THR A 598 6.57 -13.65 -32.36
C THR A 598 5.64 -12.50 -32.10
N PHE A 599 5.68 -12.00 -30.84
CA PHE A 599 5.12 -10.73 -30.45
C PHE A 599 6.24 -9.77 -30.12
N LYS A 600 6.17 -8.54 -30.62
CA LYS A 600 7.05 -7.44 -30.24
C LYS A 600 6.34 -6.58 -29.18
N LEU A 601 6.91 -6.53 -27.99
CA LEU A 601 6.47 -5.70 -26.88
C LEU A 601 7.31 -4.43 -26.86
N THR A 602 6.69 -3.26 -26.70
CA THR A 602 7.39 -1.96 -26.58
C THR A 602 6.73 -1.11 -25.49
N TRP A 603 7.52 -0.24 -24.86
CA TRP A 603 7.05 0.68 -23.81
C TRP A 603 7.97 1.88 -23.71
N GLN A 604 7.59 2.86 -22.88
CA GLN A 604 8.42 4.04 -22.59
C GLN A 604 8.71 4.15 -21.10
N GLU A 605 9.89 4.68 -20.76
CA GLU A 605 10.25 5.05 -19.42
C GLU A 605 9.39 6.24 -18.95
N THR A 606 8.89 6.20 -17.73
CA THR A 606 8.22 7.35 -17.08
C THR A 606 9.22 8.10 -16.23
N ASN A 607 9.48 9.36 -16.56
CA ASN A 607 10.38 10.22 -15.80
C ASN A 607 9.74 10.66 -14.47
N ASP A 608 10.53 10.63 -13.39
CA ASP A 608 10.18 11.27 -12.11
C ASP A 608 10.94 12.60 -11.99
N PRO A 609 10.30 13.76 -12.25
CA PRO A 609 11.01 15.05 -12.25
C PRO A 609 11.49 15.46 -10.85
N THR A 610 10.96 14.84 -9.79
CA THR A 610 11.29 15.13 -8.40
C THR A 610 12.41 14.25 -7.85
N GLU A 611 12.73 13.15 -8.55
CA GLU A 611 13.68 12.13 -8.10
C GLU A 611 14.67 11.73 -9.21
N PRO A 612 15.77 12.47 -9.38
CA PRO A 612 16.73 12.23 -10.48
C PRO A 612 17.37 10.84 -10.48
N THR A 613 17.40 10.15 -9.34
CA THR A 613 17.93 8.78 -9.21
C THR A 613 16.96 7.70 -9.69
N ALA A 614 15.66 8.04 -9.86
CA ALA A 614 14.60 7.09 -10.20
C ALA A 614 14.56 6.66 -11.66
N LYS A 615 15.66 6.83 -12.40
CA LYS A 615 15.78 6.40 -13.79
C LYS A 615 15.85 4.89 -13.92
N ALA A 616 15.15 4.34 -14.91
CA ALA A 616 15.25 2.94 -15.27
C ALA A 616 16.66 2.57 -15.79
N ARG A 617 17.13 1.37 -15.45
CA ARG A 617 18.36 0.77 -15.96
C ARG A 617 18.10 -0.50 -16.79
N GLY A 618 16.87 -0.96 -16.74
CA GLY A 618 16.34 -2.11 -17.42
C GLY A 618 14.91 -2.35 -17.00
N TYR A 619 14.35 -3.44 -17.46
CA TYR A 619 12.93 -3.78 -17.27
C TYR A 619 12.77 -5.26 -16.99
N ILE A 620 11.65 -5.63 -16.38
CA ILE A 620 11.24 -7.02 -16.21
C ILE A 620 9.94 -7.22 -16.97
N VAL A 621 9.94 -8.18 -17.89
CA VAL A 621 8.74 -8.63 -18.59
C VAL A 621 8.22 -9.89 -17.89
N TYR A 622 7.06 -9.81 -17.29
CA TYR A 622 6.35 -10.94 -16.71
C TYR A 622 5.38 -11.52 -17.71
N THR A 623 5.34 -12.85 -17.81
CA THR A 623 4.47 -13.58 -18.74
C THR A 623 3.48 -14.46 -17.99
N ARG A 624 2.25 -14.51 -18.50
CA ARG A 624 1.18 -15.40 -18.02
C ARG A 624 0.58 -16.13 -19.22
N LEU A 625 0.45 -17.46 -19.13
CA LEU A 625 -0.21 -18.29 -20.12
C LEU A 625 -1.67 -18.55 -19.73
N GLY A 626 -2.61 -18.09 -20.54
CA GLY A 626 -4.05 -18.27 -20.33
C GLY A 626 -4.49 -17.81 -18.94
N HIS A 627 -5.19 -18.68 -18.19
CA HIS A 627 -5.59 -18.46 -16.80
C HIS A 627 -4.52 -18.90 -15.78
N GLY A 628 -3.27 -19.02 -16.19
CA GLY A 628 -2.12 -19.33 -15.32
C GLY A 628 -1.81 -18.22 -14.33
N GLY A 629 -0.72 -18.39 -13.57
CA GLY A 629 -0.12 -17.34 -12.75
C GLY A 629 1.02 -16.65 -13.50
N TRP A 630 1.54 -15.59 -12.93
CA TRP A 630 2.72 -14.89 -13.45
C TRP A 630 3.99 -15.68 -13.16
N ASP A 631 4.91 -15.71 -14.13
CA ASP A 631 6.25 -16.24 -13.96
C ASP A 631 7.14 -15.35 -13.06
N ASN A 632 8.42 -15.67 -12.92
CA ASN A 632 9.37 -14.86 -12.17
C ASN A 632 9.93 -13.66 -12.94
N GLY A 633 9.50 -13.47 -14.19
CA GLY A 633 9.89 -12.40 -15.08
C GLY A 633 11.22 -12.62 -15.80
N THR A 634 11.39 -11.93 -16.91
CA THR A 634 12.61 -11.91 -17.73
C THR A 634 13.20 -10.51 -17.72
N TYR A 635 14.48 -10.39 -17.31
CA TYR A 635 15.17 -9.10 -17.37
C TYR A 635 15.50 -8.74 -18.82
N VAL A 636 15.19 -7.50 -19.22
CA VAL A 636 15.57 -6.88 -20.51
C VAL A 636 16.20 -5.52 -20.26
N LYS A 637 17.22 -5.18 -21.05
CA LYS A 637 17.95 -3.93 -20.90
C LYS A 637 17.23 -2.77 -21.58
N ASP A 638 16.70 -3.03 -22.76
CA ASP A 638 16.10 -2.03 -23.64
C ASP A 638 14.56 -1.96 -23.42
N ASN A 639 13.91 -0.94 -23.94
CA ASN A 639 12.47 -0.73 -23.82
C ASN A 639 11.67 -1.49 -24.88
N GLU A 640 12.17 -2.65 -25.31
CA GLU A 640 11.48 -3.59 -26.20
C GLU A 640 11.84 -5.05 -25.87
N TYR A 641 10.94 -5.95 -26.20
CA TYR A 641 11.14 -7.38 -26.03
C TYR A 641 10.43 -8.16 -27.11
N THR A 642 11.11 -9.16 -27.69
CA THR A 642 10.51 -10.08 -28.66
C THR A 642 10.23 -11.43 -28.00
N PHE A 643 8.96 -11.80 -27.95
CA PHE A 643 8.50 -13.05 -27.34
C PHE A 643 8.13 -14.08 -28.39
N GLN A 644 8.67 -15.32 -28.31
CA GLN A 644 8.30 -16.43 -29.18
C GLN A 644 7.01 -17.08 -28.67
N ALA A 645 5.94 -17.02 -29.45
CA ALA A 645 4.62 -17.53 -29.10
C ALA A 645 4.29 -18.85 -29.79
N GLU A 646 3.40 -19.65 -29.19
CA GLU A 646 2.76 -20.79 -29.81
C GLU A 646 1.37 -20.41 -30.30
N ARG A 647 0.99 -20.87 -31.52
CA ARG A 647 -0.34 -20.61 -32.05
C ARG A 647 -1.42 -21.33 -31.25
N GLY A 648 -2.55 -20.67 -31.03
CA GLY A 648 -3.69 -21.23 -30.30
C GLY A 648 -3.63 -20.95 -28.80
N LEU A 649 -2.56 -20.34 -28.28
CA LEU A 649 -2.39 -19.97 -26.88
C LEU A 649 -2.47 -18.45 -26.71
N VAL A 650 -3.20 -18.01 -25.66
CA VAL A 650 -3.26 -16.59 -25.26
C VAL A 650 -2.18 -16.32 -24.23
N TYR A 651 -1.38 -15.32 -24.49
CA TYR A 651 -0.36 -14.83 -23.57
C TYR A 651 -0.75 -13.45 -23.03
N SER A 652 -0.45 -13.20 -21.75
CA SER A 652 -0.58 -11.88 -21.15
C SER A 652 0.77 -11.42 -20.63
N PHE A 653 1.01 -10.11 -20.68
CA PHE A 653 2.27 -9.51 -20.29
C PHE A 653 2.01 -8.27 -19.43
N LYS A 654 2.91 -8.03 -18.48
CA LYS A 654 3.06 -6.76 -17.78
C LYS A 654 4.54 -6.45 -17.66
N VAL A 655 4.87 -5.19 -17.60
CA VAL A 655 6.25 -4.70 -17.57
C VAL A 655 6.48 -3.84 -16.34
N THR A 656 7.63 -4.03 -15.70
CA THR A 656 8.12 -3.14 -14.65
C THR A 656 9.46 -2.55 -15.04
N ALA A 657 9.77 -1.35 -14.55
CA ALA A 657 11.09 -0.75 -14.68
C ALA A 657 11.93 -1.06 -13.45
N VAL A 658 13.23 -1.28 -13.62
CA VAL A 658 14.16 -1.59 -12.53
C VAL A 658 15.41 -0.73 -12.59
N ASN A 659 15.96 -0.45 -11.39
CA ASN A 659 17.28 0.15 -11.21
C ASN A 659 17.95 -0.43 -9.96
N LYS A 660 19.06 0.15 -9.50
CA LYS A 660 19.76 -0.29 -8.28
C LYS A 660 18.93 -0.13 -6.99
N GLY A 661 17.92 0.75 -7.00
CA GLY A 661 17.03 1.02 -5.86
C GLY A 661 15.88 0.06 -5.74
N GLY A 662 15.53 -0.66 -6.82
CA GLY A 662 14.44 -1.62 -6.82
C GLY A 662 13.59 -1.60 -8.10
N GLU A 663 12.39 -2.14 -7.99
CA GLU A 663 11.42 -2.37 -9.05
C GLU A 663 10.20 -1.45 -8.91
N SER A 664 9.71 -0.92 -10.02
CA SER A 664 8.48 -0.13 -10.09
C SER A 664 7.22 -0.97 -9.84
N PHE A 665 6.08 -0.34 -9.69
CA PHE A 665 4.79 -0.99 -9.91
C PHE A 665 4.68 -1.38 -11.39
N PRO A 666 3.84 -2.39 -11.73
CA PRO A 666 3.70 -2.86 -13.10
C PRO A 666 2.92 -1.86 -13.98
N SER A 667 3.11 -2.00 -15.29
CA SER A 667 2.17 -1.48 -16.30
C SER A 667 0.79 -2.10 -16.15
N GLU A 668 -0.16 -1.66 -16.95
CA GLU A 668 -1.36 -2.43 -17.29
C GLU A 668 -1.01 -3.81 -17.85
N ILE A 669 -2.01 -4.70 -17.94
CA ILE A 669 -1.83 -6.05 -18.46
C ILE A 669 -2.33 -6.10 -19.89
N LEU A 670 -1.44 -6.30 -20.84
CA LEU A 670 -1.76 -6.51 -22.25
C LEU A 670 -1.71 -7.99 -22.62
N SER A 671 -2.48 -8.36 -23.64
CA SER A 671 -2.58 -9.75 -24.08
C SER A 671 -2.46 -9.87 -25.59
N ALA A 672 -2.04 -11.04 -26.05
CA ALA A 672 -1.89 -11.33 -27.48
C ALA A 672 -2.13 -12.81 -27.80
N TYR A 673 -2.50 -13.08 -29.04
CA TYR A 673 -2.90 -14.41 -29.51
C TYR A 673 -2.68 -14.55 -31.01
N HIS A 674 -2.04 -15.62 -31.43
CA HIS A 674 -2.03 -16.08 -32.83
C HIS A 674 -3.05 -17.16 -33.09
N ALA A 675 -4.06 -16.87 -33.88
CA ALA A 675 -5.04 -17.87 -34.30
C ALA A 675 -4.38 -18.95 -35.19
N LYS A 676 -4.88 -20.20 -35.09
CA LYS A 676 -4.42 -21.29 -35.96
C LYS A 676 -4.80 -21.02 -37.43
N ASN A 677 -6.02 -20.51 -37.63
CA ASN A 677 -6.53 -20.07 -38.95
C ASN A 677 -6.86 -18.59 -38.81
N ASN A 678 -6.00 -17.70 -39.28
CA ASN A 678 -6.16 -16.25 -39.07
C ASN A 678 -6.85 -15.59 -40.26
N GLN A 679 -7.97 -14.94 -40.08
CA GLN A 679 -8.73 -14.13 -41.05
C GLN A 679 -8.45 -12.62 -40.90
N GLY A 680 -7.66 -12.23 -39.92
CA GLY A 680 -7.27 -10.85 -39.60
C GLY A 680 -6.93 -10.70 -38.15
N THR A 681 -6.14 -9.68 -37.85
CA THR A 681 -5.71 -9.37 -36.49
C THR A 681 -6.52 -8.19 -35.95
N VAL A 682 -7.12 -8.38 -34.78
CA VAL A 682 -7.83 -7.34 -34.04
C VAL A 682 -6.83 -6.61 -33.15
N LEU A 683 -6.83 -5.27 -33.18
CA LEU A 683 -6.13 -4.46 -32.16
C LEU A 683 -7.11 -4.20 -31.01
N ILE A 684 -6.77 -4.66 -29.82
CA ILE A 684 -7.47 -4.29 -28.58
C ILE A 684 -6.77 -3.07 -28.00
N VAL A 685 -7.49 -1.95 -27.85
CA VAL A 685 -6.99 -0.74 -27.21
C VAL A 685 -7.61 -0.64 -25.82
N ASN A 686 -6.77 -0.68 -24.79
CA ASN A 686 -7.21 -0.49 -23.42
C ASN A 686 -7.18 1.00 -23.08
N ALA A 687 -8.37 1.61 -22.94
CA ALA A 687 -8.56 3.00 -22.56
C ALA A 687 -9.36 3.08 -21.24
N PHE A 688 -9.21 2.08 -20.38
CA PHE A 688 -9.84 2.04 -19.07
C PHE A 688 -8.78 2.12 -17.97
N ASP A 689 -8.40 3.35 -17.65
CA ASP A 689 -7.35 3.64 -16.65
C ASP A 689 -7.91 4.15 -15.33
N ARG A 690 -9.19 4.49 -15.29
CA ARG A 690 -9.84 5.05 -14.12
C ARG A 690 -9.57 4.23 -12.86
N THR A 691 -9.00 4.91 -11.87
CA THR A 691 -9.06 4.52 -10.46
C THR A 691 -9.53 5.73 -9.66
N SER A 692 -10.57 5.56 -8.82
CA SER A 692 -11.20 6.68 -8.12
C SER A 692 -11.79 6.26 -6.78
N GLY A 693 -11.95 7.21 -5.87
CA GLY A 693 -12.83 7.11 -4.71
C GLY A 693 -14.32 7.14 -5.12
N PRO A 694 -15.23 6.93 -4.14
CA PRO A 694 -16.67 7.07 -4.37
C PRO A 694 -17.05 8.52 -4.71
N GLU A 695 -18.11 8.67 -5.48
CA GLU A 695 -18.69 10.00 -5.76
C GLU A 695 -19.01 10.73 -4.47
N SER A 696 -18.60 12.00 -4.35
CA SER A 696 -18.79 12.81 -3.16
C SER A 696 -19.53 14.10 -3.48
N PHE A 697 -20.25 14.62 -2.51
CA PHE A 697 -20.92 15.91 -2.63
C PHE A 697 -20.82 16.72 -1.33
N ASN A 698 -20.88 18.04 -1.50
CA ASN A 698 -20.82 19.00 -0.41
C ASN A 698 -21.78 20.15 -0.70
N THR A 699 -22.84 20.26 0.09
CA THR A 699 -23.83 21.33 0.04
C THR A 699 -23.82 22.13 1.37
N PRO A 700 -24.52 23.23 1.50
CA PRO A 700 -24.61 23.96 2.77
C PRO A 700 -25.12 23.11 3.95
N THR A 701 -25.94 22.10 3.69
CA THR A 701 -26.61 21.30 4.74
C THR A 701 -26.20 19.83 4.77
N HIS A 702 -25.70 19.27 3.67
CA HIS A 702 -25.38 17.85 3.54
C HIS A 702 -24.03 17.67 2.89
N GLN A 703 -23.29 16.66 3.33
CA GLN A 703 -22.03 16.23 2.70
C GLN A 703 -21.78 14.74 2.89
N GLY A 704 -20.98 14.15 2.00
CA GLY A 704 -20.55 12.76 2.13
C GLY A 704 -20.34 12.06 0.80
N PHE A 705 -20.31 10.73 0.86
CA PHE A 705 -20.00 9.84 -0.26
C PHE A 705 -21.24 9.08 -0.73
N ALA A 706 -21.67 9.36 -1.96
CA ALA A 706 -22.84 8.76 -2.57
C ALA A 706 -22.51 7.46 -3.31
N MET A 707 -22.07 6.42 -2.56
CA MET A 707 -21.70 5.11 -3.14
C MET A 707 -22.80 4.46 -3.98
N HIS A 708 -24.08 4.83 -3.75
CA HIS A 708 -25.20 4.33 -4.55
C HIS A 708 -25.26 4.98 -5.95
N GLN A 709 -24.62 6.13 -6.15
CA GLN A 709 -24.51 6.80 -7.44
C GLN A 709 -23.26 6.34 -8.19
N ASP A 710 -22.11 6.32 -7.51
CA ASP A 710 -20.87 5.79 -7.99
C ASP A 710 -20.01 5.32 -6.79
N PRO A 711 -19.75 4.01 -6.64
CA PRO A 711 -18.96 3.51 -5.53
C PRO A 711 -17.45 3.76 -5.68
N GLY A 712 -17.05 4.40 -6.78
CA GLY A 712 -15.66 4.54 -7.18
C GLY A 712 -15.11 3.30 -7.89
N MET A 713 -13.85 3.41 -8.29
CA MET A 713 -13.11 2.37 -8.98
C MET A 713 -11.77 2.16 -8.27
N PRO A 714 -11.70 1.30 -7.25
CA PRO A 714 -10.45 1.07 -6.53
C PRO A 714 -9.37 0.43 -7.41
N TYR A 715 -8.12 0.60 -7.04
CA TYR A 715 -7.00 -0.12 -7.64
C TYR A 715 -7.07 -1.60 -7.26
N LEU A 716 -7.19 -2.48 -8.25
CA LEU A 716 -7.35 -3.94 -8.12
C LEU A 716 -8.58 -4.30 -7.27
N HIS A 717 -8.38 -4.64 -6.02
CA HIS A 717 -9.42 -4.96 -5.03
C HIS A 717 -9.13 -4.22 -3.74
N THR A 718 -10.18 -3.91 -2.96
CA THR A 718 -9.99 -3.23 -1.68
C THR A 718 -10.98 -3.67 -0.62
N PRO A 719 -10.57 -3.85 0.64
CA PRO A 719 -11.46 -4.00 1.80
C PRO A 719 -11.76 -2.66 2.49
N THR A 720 -11.50 -1.52 1.87
CA THR A 720 -11.54 -0.19 2.50
C THR A 720 -12.89 0.17 3.09
N TYR A 721 -13.98 -0.31 2.49
CA TYR A 721 -15.32 0.14 2.81
C TYR A 721 -16.00 -0.77 3.83
N CYS A 722 -16.59 -0.16 4.87
CA CYS A 722 -17.42 -0.87 5.85
C CYS A 722 -18.88 -0.94 5.42
N GLY A 723 -19.37 0.04 4.67
CA GLY A 723 -20.74 0.15 4.18
C GLY A 723 -21.04 1.54 3.63
N ALA A 724 -22.21 1.71 3.03
CA ALA A 724 -22.65 3.00 2.50
C ALA A 724 -22.89 4.02 3.61
N GLN A 725 -22.68 5.30 3.31
CA GLN A 725 -23.07 6.38 4.21
C GLN A 725 -24.61 6.48 4.25
N VAL A 726 -25.18 6.55 5.43
CA VAL A 726 -26.65 6.56 5.66
C VAL A 726 -27.16 7.91 6.18
N THR A 727 -26.31 8.73 6.77
CA THR A 727 -26.61 10.08 7.25
C THR A 727 -25.65 11.07 6.66
N PHE A 728 -26.22 12.11 6.03
CA PHE A 728 -25.45 13.13 5.30
C PHE A 728 -25.59 14.54 5.92
N ASP A 729 -26.46 14.72 6.94
CA ASP A 729 -26.71 16.03 7.56
C ASP A 729 -25.45 16.52 8.29
N LYS A 730 -24.92 17.68 7.88
CA LYS A 730 -23.75 18.33 8.51
C LYS A 730 -23.91 18.58 10.00
N LYS A 731 -25.14 18.75 10.50
CA LYS A 731 -25.40 18.91 11.94
C LYS A 731 -25.06 17.65 12.75
N GLY A 732 -25.08 16.49 12.12
CA GLY A 732 -24.73 15.20 12.74
C GLY A 732 -23.23 14.87 12.67
N ILE A 733 -22.46 15.57 11.85
CA ILE A 733 -21.06 15.29 11.64
C ILE A 733 -20.24 15.58 12.90
N GLY A 734 -19.35 14.67 13.27
CA GLY A 734 -18.52 14.76 14.48
C GLY A 734 -19.26 14.46 15.79
N LYS A 735 -20.53 14.04 15.73
CA LYS A 735 -21.29 13.56 16.89
C LYS A 735 -21.30 12.04 16.89
N GLU A 736 -21.09 11.47 18.08
CA GLU A 736 -21.33 10.04 18.26
C GLU A 736 -22.81 9.72 18.06
N THR A 737 -23.10 8.64 17.33
CA THR A 737 -24.46 8.11 17.27
C THR A 737 -24.79 7.39 18.59
N THR A 738 -26.07 7.23 18.90
CA THR A 738 -26.54 6.62 20.15
C THR A 738 -26.04 5.19 20.37
N ASP A 739 -25.65 4.49 19.31
CA ASP A 739 -25.09 3.14 19.34
C ASP A 739 -23.56 3.10 19.19
N GLY A 740 -22.89 4.25 19.07
CA GLY A 740 -21.44 4.35 18.87
C GLY A 740 -20.93 3.86 17.52
N LEU A 741 -21.81 3.58 16.57
CA LEU A 741 -21.45 2.97 15.27
C LEU A 741 -21.09 3.99 14.18
N GLY A 742 -21.39 5.28 14.38
CA GLY A 742 -21.24 6.34 13.37
C GLY A 742 -22.39 6.36 12.38
N TYR A 743 -22.21 7.00 11.21
CA TYR A 743 -23.25 7.22 10.21
C TYR A 743 -23.03 6.48 8.90
N SER A 744 -22.20 5.45 8.89
CA SER A 744 -22.06 4.51 7.77
C SER A 744 -22.46 3.09 8.19
N GLY A 745 -22.93 2.31 7.22
CA GLY A 745 -23.32 0.92 7.41
C GLY A 745 -22.16 -0.03 7.69
N ASN A 746 -22.47 -1.33 7.78
CA ASN A 746 -21.50 -2.41 8.01
C ASN A 746 -21.67 -3.58 7.03
N GLU A 747 -22.48 -3.41 6.02
CA GLU A 747 -22.85 -4.45 5.04
C GLU A 747 -21.69 -4.86 4.13
N MET A 748 -20.61 -4.09 4.12
CA MET A 748 -19.43 -4.37 3.29
C MET A 748 -18.22 -4.86 4.11
N GLU A 749 -18.33 -4.98 5.43
CA GLU A 749 -17.23 -5.46 6.26
C GLU A 749 -16.77 -6.87 5.85
N GLY A 750 -15.52 -7.02 5.46
CA GLY A 750 -14.94 -8.28 4.99
C GLY A 750 -15.20 -8.60 3.52
N ILE A 751 -15.83 -7.72 2.76
CA ILE A 751 -15.96 -7.81 1.30
C ILE A 751 -14.76 -7.15 0.64
N LEU A 752 -14.15 -7.82 -0.32
CA LEU A 752 -13.13 -7.25 -1.20
C LEU A 752 -13.84 -6.67 -2.43
N MET A 753 -14.11 -5.37 -2.41
CA MET A 753 -14.69 -4.69 -3.56
C MET A 753 -13.74 -4.78 -4.75
N ALA A 754 -14.20 -5.37 -5.85
CA ALA A 754 -13.47 -5.40 -7.11
C ALA A 754 -13.48 -4.02 -7.77
N GLY A 755 -12.31 -3.58 -8.24
CA GLY A 755 -12.11 -2.35 -8.99
C GLY A 755 -11.45 -2.60 -10.34
N ASN A 756 -10.61 -1.66 -10.79
CA ASN A 756 -9.86 -1.80 -12.02
C ASN A 756 -8.68 -2.77 -11.82
N THR A 757 -8.74 -3.92 -12.49
CA THR A 757 -7.69 -4.94 -12.49
C THR A 757 -6.67 -4.76 -13.61
N PHE A 758 -6.91 -3.85 -14.54
CA PHE A 758 -6.09 -3.59 -15.73
C PHE A 758 -5.87 -4.81 -16.63
N ASP A 759 -6.71 -5.85 -16.53
CA ASP A 759 -6.56 -7.16 -17.21
C ASP A 759 -7.68 -7.41 -18.26
N TYR A 760 -8.29 -6.35 -18.75
CA TYR A 760 -9.45 -6.45 -19.66
C TYR A 760 -9.06 -6.83 -21.09
N PRO A 761 -7.88 -6.49 -21.63
CA PRO A 761 -7.41 -7.04 -22.90
C PRO A 761 -7.36 -8.58 -22.94
N PHE A 762 -7.12 -9.22 -21.79
CA PHE A 762 -7.25 -10.68 -21.67
C PHE A 762 -8.70 -11.17 -21.80
N VAL A 763 -9.66 -10.46 -21.18
CA VAL A 763 -11.08 -10.84 -21.19
C VAL A 763 -11.66 -10.72 -22.60
N HIS A 764 -11.41 -9.59 -23.28
CA HIS A 764 -11.79 -9.38 -24.69
C HIS A 764 -11.07 -10.36 -25.61
N GLY A 765 -9.78 -10.54 -25.45
CA GLY A 765 -8.98 -11.48 -26.22
C GLY A 765 -9.44 -12.93 -26.08
N LYS A 766 -9.88 -13.35 -24.89
CA LYS A 766 -10.51 -14.67 -24.69
C LYS A 766 -11.83 -14.78 -25.44
N ALA A 767 -12.63 -13.72 -25.49
CA ALA A 767 -13.86 -13.71 -26.29
C ALA A 767 -13.58 -13.82 -27.79
N ILE A 768 -12.52 -13.12 -28.30
CA ILE A 768 -12.05 -13.24 -29.69
C ILE A 768 -11.57 -14.67 -29.99
N GLN A 769 -10.78 -15.28 -29.09
CA GLN A 769 -10.34 -16.67 -29.22
C GLN A 769 -11.51 -17.64 -29.32
N VAL A 770 -12.56 -17.48 -28.52
CA VAL A 770 -13.79 -18.31 -28.53
C VAL A 770 -14.58 -18.07 -29.82
N ALA A 771 -14.65 -16.83 -30.29
CA ALA A 771 -15.29 -16.53 -31.59
C ALA A 771 -14.59 -17.24 -32.77
N GLY A 772 -13.27 -17.45 -32.67
CA GLY A 772 -12.45 -18.21 -33.64
C GLY A 772 -11.97 -17.37 -34.82
N ASN A 773 -10.94 -17.84 -35.51
CA ASN A 773 -10.41 -17.32 -36.76
C ASN A 773 -9.82 -15.88 -36.75
N HIS A 774 -9.64 -15.22 -35.61
CA HIS A 774 -8.93 -13.95 -35.54
C HIS A 774 -7.79 -14.03 -34.55
N SER A 775 -6.66 -13.49 -34.94
CA SER A 775 -5.57 -13.14 -34.01
C SER A 775 -5.91 -11.83 -33.30
N PHE A 776 -5.21 -11.53 -32.21
CA PHE A 776 -5.27 -10.20 -31.60
C PHE A 776 -3.94 -9.83 -30.96
N VAL A 777 -3.71 -8.54 -30.90
CA VAL A 777 -2.68 -7.86 -30.09
C VAL A 777 -3.35 -6.74 -29.32
N SER A 778 -2.66 -6.15 -28.36
CA SER A 778 -3.23 -5.05 -27.55
C SER A 778 -2.22 -3.95 -27.27
N CYS A 779 -2.73 -2.75 -26.99
CA CYS A 779 -1.94 -1.61 -26.55
C CYS A 779 -2.73 -0.75 -25.57
N SER A 780 -2.03 0.13 -24.83
CA SER A 780 -2.67 1.24 -24.12
C SER A 780 -3.18 2.30 -25.11
N ASP A 781 -4.12 3.12 -24.70
CA ASP A 781 -4.59 4.26 -25.52
C ASP A 781 -3.51 5.34 -25.63
N GLU A 782 -2.65 5.54 -24.61
CA GLU A 782 -1.54 6.48 -24.71
C GLU A 782 -0.55 6.07 -25.82
N ALA A 783 -0.42 4.78 -26.12
CA ALA A 783 0.41 4.33 -27.24
C ALA A 783 -0.19 4.75 -28.60
N ILE A 784 -1.52 4.85 -28.71
CA ILE A 784 -2.20 5.42 -29.88
C ILE A 784 -2.06 6.94 -29.89
N GLU A 785 -2.38 7.60 -28.79
CA GLU A 785 -2.37 9.05 -28.64
C GLU A 785 -1.00 9.69 -28.92
N ASN A 786 0.07 8.99 -28.49
CA ASN A 786 1.45 9.41 -28.69
C ASN A 786 2.08 8.88 -29.99
N GLY A 787 1.31 8.19 -30.85
CA GLY A 787 1.73 7.73 -32.16
C GLY A 787 2.72 6.56 -32.19
N PHE A 788 2.81 5.78 -31.09
CA PHE A 788 3.64 4.56 -31.06
C PHE A 788 2.95 3.39 -31.76
N VAL A 789 1.62 3.38 -31.81
CA VAL A 789 0.81 2.39 -32.53
C VAL A 789 -0.21 3.11 -33.41
N SER A 790 -0.41 2.61 -34.63
CA SER A 790 -1.42 3.13 -35.56
C SER A 790 -2.59 2.17 -35.69
N MET A 791 -3.81 2.63 -35.41
CA MET A 791 -5.04 1.85 -35.63
C MET A 791 -5.21 1.44 -37.11
N ASN A 792 -4.68 2.25 -38.06
CA ASN A 792 -4.80 2.00 -39.50
C ASN A 792 -4.07 0.74 -40.00
N GLU A 793 -3.21 0.15 -39.17
CA GLU A 793 -2.54 -1.12 -39.47
C GLU A 793 -3.46 -2.33 -39.25
N TYR A 794 -4.64 -2.16 -38.66
CA TYR A 794 -5.54 -3.23 -38.26
C TYR A 794 -6.93 -3.08 -38.89
N PRO A 795 -7.51 -4.17 -39.43
CA PRO A 795 -8.83 -4.10 -40.05
C PRO A 795 -9.96 -3.92 -39.04
N ILE A 796 -9.73 -4.30 -37.79
CA ILE A 796 -10.71 -4.20 -36.69
C ILE A 796 -9.98 -3.68 -35.44
N VAL A 797 -10.58 -2.68 -34.79
CA VAL A 797 -10.16 -2.15 -33.49
C VAL A 797 -11.27 -2.43 -32.47
N ASP A 798 -10.89 -2.99 -31.33
CA ASP A 798 -11.74 -3.24 -30.15
C ASP A 798 -11.29 -2.29 -29.04
N LEU A 799 -12.05 -1.22 -28.82
CA LEU A 799 -11.76 -0.14 -27.87
C LEU A 799 -12.49 -0.39 -26.55
N ILE A 800 -11.74 -0.64 -25.50
CA ILE A 800 -12.23 -0.89 -24.13
C ILE A 800 -12.26 0.44 -23.38
N MET A 801 -13.47 0.96 -23.09
CA MET A 801 -13.65 2.15 -22.27
C MET A 801 -14.05 1.81 -20.82
N GLY A 802 -14.50 0.57 -20.57
CA GLY A 802 -14.85 0.12 -19.23
C GLY A 802 -15.84 1.05 -18.53
N ALA A 803 -15.45 1.56 -17.37
CA ALA A 803 -16.17 2.59 -16.61
C ALA A 803 -15.36 3.90 -16.56
N GLU A 804 -14.65 4.26 -17.65
CA GLU A 804 -13.87 5.46 -17.78
C GLU A 804 -14.78 6.70 -17.90
N LYS A 805 -14.53 7.73 -17.07
CA LYS A 805 -15.29 8.97 -17.08
C LYS A 805 -14.71 10.01 -18.06
N GLU A 806 -13.40 10.05 -18.22
CA GLU A 806 -12.73 10.88 -19.22
C GLU A 806 -12.51 10.08 -20.51
N ALA A 807 -13.61 9.50 -21.05
CA ALA A 807 -13.58 8.43 -22.03
C ALA A 807 -12.81 8.74 -23.33
N PHE A 808 -12.85 9.94 -23.84
CA PHE A 808 -12.28 10.27 -25.14
C PHE A 808 -11.42 11.54 -25.09
N SER A 809 -10.14 11.37 -24.96
CA SER A 809 -9.21 12.48 -25.17
C SER A 809 -9.31 13.06 -26.59
N THR A 810 -8.86 14.28 -26.80
CA THR A 810 -8.84 14.88 -28.13
C THR A 810 -7.98 14.09 -29.13
N PRO A 811 -6.77 13.61 -28.77
CA PRO A 811 -5.97 12.75 -29.68
C PRO A 811 -6.67 11.43 -30.02
N LEU A 812 -7.30 10.76 -29.04
CA LEU A 812 -8.00 9.51 -29.28
C LEU A 812 -9.21 9.71 -30.21
N ARG A 813 -10.03 10.77 -30.03
CA ARG A 813 -11.13 11.12 -30.94
C ARG A 813 -10.65 11.36 -32.35
N GLN A 814 -9.53 12.07 -32.52
CA GLN A 814 -8.95 12.31 -33.84
C GLN A 814 -8.49 11.00 -34.47
N GLY A 815 -7.79 10.14 -33.72
CA GLY A 815 -7.35 8.83 -34.19
C GLY A 815 -8.50 7.94 -34.66
N ILE A 816 -9.58 7.87 -33.89
CA ILE A 816 -10.80 7.12 -34.26
C ILE A 816 -11.45 7.70 -35.53
N THR A 817 -11.52 9.04 -35.62
CA THR A 817 -12.09 9.71 -36.81
C THR A 817 -11.29 9.40 -38.08
N ASP A 818 -9.97 9.43 -37.98
CA ASP A 818 -9.10 9.15 -39.13
C ASP A 818 -9.12 7.65 -39.51
N TYR A 819 -9.19 6.77 -38.52
CA TYR A 819 -9.31 5.31 -38.69
C TYR A 819 -10.60 4.94 -39.42
N THR A 820 -11.75 5.48 -38.99
CA THR A 820 -13.04 5.20 -39.62
C THR A 820 -13.12 5.76 -41.04
N ARG A 821 -12.58 6.97 -41.29
CA ARG A 821 -12.49 7.54 -42.63
C ARG A 821 -11.66 6.71 -43.60
N GLN A 822 -10.71 5.96 -43.10
CA GLN A 822 -9.86 5.04 -43.90
C GLN A 822 -10.47 3.63 -44.06
N GLY A 823 -11.71 3.44 -43.60
CA GLY A 823 -12.43 2.18 -43.76
C GLY A 823 -12.26 1.19 -42.61
N GLY A 824 -11.73 1.62 -41.50
CA GLY A 824 -11.52 0.77 -40.31
C GLY A 824 -12.83 0.41 -39.60
N ASN A 825 -12.94 -0.80 -39.08
CA ASN A 825 -14.08 -1.29 -38.34
C ASN A 825 -13.84 -1.16 -36.82
N LEU A 826 -14.79 -0.57 -36.10
CA LEU A 826 -14.64 -0.25 -34.67
C LEU A 826 -15.69 -0.96 -33.81
N LEU A 827 -15.25 -1.77 -32.85
CA LEU A 827 -16.01 -2.17 -31.68
C LEU A 827 -15.66 -1.19 -30.53
N LEU A 828 -16.68 -0.65 -29.89
CA LEU A 828 -16.56 0.21 -28.71
C LEU A 828 -17.47 -0.30 -27.60
N SER A 829 -16.98 -0.43 -26.38
CA SER A 829 -17.77 -0.83 -25.23
C SER A 829 -17.39 -0.05 -23.97
N GLY A 830 -18.37 0.46 -23.23
CA GLY A 830 -18.14 1.14 -21.97
C GLY A 830 -19.38 1.84 -21.42
N SER A 831 -19.28 2.17 -20.13
CA SER A 831 -20.15 3.12 -19.46
C SER A 831 -19.63 4.54 -19.70
N TYR A 832 -20.46 5.55 -19.44
CA TYR A 832 -20.10 6.97 -19.55
C TYR A 832 -19.67 7.44 -20.96
N ILE A 833 -19.82 6.62 -21.99
CA ILE A 833 -19.45 6.98 -23.37
C ILE A 833 -20.36 8.02 -23.99
N GLY A 834 -21.55 8.24 -23.43
CA GLY A 834 -22.51 9.27 -23.84
C GLY A 834 -22.76 10.31 -22.75
N SER A 835 -22.88 9.89 -21.49
CA SER A 835 -23.19 10.78 -20.37
C SER A 835 -22.08 11.79 -20.05
N GLU A 836 -20.83 11.51 -20.37
CA GLU A 836 -19.71 12.43 -20.19
C GLU A 836 -19.37 13.24 -21.49
N MET A 837 -20.06 12.99 -22.59
CA MET A 837 -19.87 13.68 -23.89
C MET A 837 -20.73 14.94 -23.99
N ASN A 838 -20.35 16.00 -23.27
CA ASN A 838 -21.18 17.17 -23.02
C ASN A 838 -20.89 18.38 -23.91
N SER A 839 -19.73 18.46 -24.56
CA SER A 839 -19.37 19.56 -25.43
C SER A 839 -19.95 19.36 -26.85
N PRO A 840 -20.21 20.46 -27.62
CA PRO A 840 -20.68 20.34 -28.99
C PRO A 840 -19.81 19.49 -29.91
N SER A 841 -18.49 19.55 -29.75
CA SER A 841 -17.54 18.74 -30.51
C SER A 841 -17.59 17.24 -30.15
N GLU A 842 -17.84 16.93 -28.89
CA GLU A 842 -18.00 15.56 -28.42
C GLU A 842 -19.33 14.96 -28.89
N THR A 843 -20.43 15.70 -28.76
CA THR A 843 -21.74 15.29 -29.28
C THR A 843 -21.66 15.08 -30.81
N GLN A 844 -21.01 15.99 -31.53
CA GLN A 844 -20.81 15.83 -32.97
C GLN A 844 -20.00 14.56 -33.30
N PHE A 845 -18.96 14.24 -32.52
CA PHE A 845 -18.17 13.02 -32.71
C PHE A 845 -19.02 11.78 -32.51
N THR A 846 -19.80 11.68 -31.45
CA THR A 846 -20.69 10.53 -31.21
C THR A 846 -21.72 10.34 -32.31
N GLU A 847 -22.33 11.43 -32.77
CA GLU A 847 -23.39 11.41 -33.82
C GLU A 847 -22.84 11.10 -35.21
N THR A 848 -21.72 11.73 -35.61
CA THR A 848 -21.22 11.64 -36.99
C THR A 848 -20.25 10.51 -37.24
N VAL A 849 -19.42 10.14 -36.24
CA VAL A 849 -18.41 9.10 -36.34
C VAL A 849 -18.91 7.79 -35.75
N LEU A 850 -19.33 7.81 -34.49
CA LEU A 850 -19.77 6.61 -33.75
C LEU A 850 -21.22 6.22 -34.03
N LYS A 851 -22.04 7.14 -34.56
CA LYS A 851 -23.43 6.94 -35.04
C LYS A 851 -24.44 6.67 -33.92
N TYR A 852 -24.27 7.28 -32.75
CA TYR A 852 -25.29 7.30 -31.71
C TYR A 852 -25.50 8.69 -31.11
N THR A 853 -26.67 8.86 -30.52
CA THR A 853 -27.00 9.97 -29.62
C THR A 853 -27.20 9.42 -28.21
N TYR A 854 -26.85 10.22 -27.20
CA TYR A 854 -27.09 9.88 -25.80
C TYR A 854 -28.58 9.99 -25.47
N GLY A 855 -29.15 8.89 -24.98
CA GLY A 855 -30.56 8.75 -24.62
C GLY A 855 -30.83 8.81 -23.10
N GLY A 856 -29.81 8.93 -22.29
CA GLY A 856 -29.89 8.97 -20.83
C GLY A 856 -28.99 7.97 -20.13
N SER A 857 -28.64 8.25 -18.87
CA SER A 857 -27.89 7.30 -18.03
C SER A 857 -28.84 6.33 -17.37
N MET A 858 -28.43 5.07 -17.33
CA MET A 858 -29.08 4.01 -16.56
C MET A 858 -28.54 3.94 -15.12
N ARG A 859 -28.04 5.05 -14.59
CA ARG A 859 -27.47 5.17 -13.24
C ARG A 859 -28.42 4.60 -12.18
N GLY A 860 -27.91 3.74 -11.29
CA GLY A 860 -28.71 3.08 -10.26
C GLY A 860 -29.57 1.91 -10.76
N ILE A 861 -29.35 1.44 -11.99
CA ILE A 861 -30.02 0.21 -12.47
C ILE A 861 -29.73 -0.97 -11.53
N THR A 862 -30.78 -1.63 -11.04
CA THR A 862 -30.67 -2.76 -10.12
C THR A 862 -30.57 -4.12 -10.82
N ASN A 863 -30.82 -4.15 -12.14
CA ASN A 863 -30.81 -5.35 -12.95
C ASN A 863 -30.09 -5.07 -14.27
N GLY A 864 -28.87 -5.58 -14.41
CA GLY A 864 -28.02 -5.46 -15.60
C GLY A 864 -28.38 -6.44 -16.72
N ARG A 865 -29.65 -6.76 -16.92
CA ARG A 865 -30.12 -7.69 -17.94
C ARG A 865 -30.26 -7.00 -19.29
N VAL A 866 -29.65 -7.60 -20.32
CA VAL A 866 -29.63 -7.10 -21.70
C VAL A 866 -30.07 -8.20 -22.65
N SER A 867 -30.87 -7.82 -23.67
CA SER A 867 -31.28 -8.74 -24.75
C SER A 867 -31.06 -8.12 -26.12
N GLY A 868 -30.73 -8.95 -27.10
CA GLY A 868 -30.52 -8.53 -28.49
C GLY A 868 -29.78 -9.58 -29.31
N ILE A 869 -29.79 -9.42 -30.62
CA ILE A 869 -29.16 -10.33 -31.60
C ILE A 869 -29.31 -11.85 -31.28
N GLY A 870 -30.51 -12.26 -30.79
CA GLY A 870 -30.80 -13.65 -30.45
C GLY A 870 -30.19 -14.18 -29.14
N THR A 871 -29.68 -13.30 -28.29
CA THR A 871 -29.07 -13.67 -27.00
C THR A 871 -29.57 -12.78 -25.84
N GLU A 872 -29.48 -13.30 -24.63
CA GLU A 872 -29.75 -12.59 -23.39
C GLU A 872 -28.61 -12.87 -22.41
N PHE A 873 -28.18 -11.85 -21.69
CA PHE A 873 -27.09 -11.92 -20.71
C PHE A 873 -27.26 -10.90 -19.58
N THR A 874 -26.38 -10.94 -18.60
CA THR A 874 -26.36 -9.99 -17.48
C THR A 874 -24.95 -9.51 -17.19
N PHE A 875 -24.84 -8.29 -16.62
CA PHE A 875 -23.64 -7.76 -15.99
C PHE A 875 -23.93 -7.36 -14.54
N PRO A 876 -22.92 -7.31 -13.65
CA PRO A 876 -23.14 -6.95 -12.25
C PRO A 876 -23.39 -5.45 -12.10
N THR A 877 -24.46 -5.10 -11.41
CA THR A 877 -24.79 -3.70 -11.06
C THR A 877 -24.51 -3.38 -9.60
N GLN A 878 -24.21 -4.39 -8.80
CA GLN A 878 -23.90 -4.27 -7.38
C GLN A 878 -22.45 -4.61 -7.10
N ILE A 879 -21.88 -3.97 -6.08
CA ILE A 879 -20.53 -4.23 -5.59
C ILE A 879 -20.35 -5.73 -5.31
N ASN A 880 -19.27 -6.30 -5.80
CA ASN A 880 -18.93 -7.71 -5.64
C ASN A 880 -17.40 -7.91 -5.69
N GLU A 881 -16.95 -9.17 -5.47
CA GLU A 881 -15.54 -9.52 -5.38
C GLU A 881 -14.94 -10.08 -6.70
N LYS A 882 -15.71 -10.17 -7.78
CA LYS A 882 -15.25 -10.82 -9.03
C LYS A 882 -14.86 -9.82 -10.11
N THR A 883 -15.68 -8.81 -10.30
CA THR A 883 -15.50 -7.75 -11.28
C THR A 883 -16.14 -6.46 -10.77
N TYR A 884 -15.70 -5.34 -11.25
CA TYR A 884 -16.30 -4.07 -10.88
C TYR A 884 -17.80 -4.02 -11.24
N ALA A 885 -18.54 -3.23 -10.51
CA ALA A 885 -19.97 -3.04 -10.73
C ALA A 885 -20.23 -1.95 -11.79
N VAL A 886 -21.13 -2.23 -12.71
CA VAL A 886 -21.55 -1.27 -13.74
C VAL A 886 -22.75 -0.47 -13.20
N HIS A 887 -22.49 0.65 -12.57
CA HIS A 887 -23.50 1.47 -11.90
C HIS A 887 -24.27 2.39 -12.83
N ALA A 888 -23.62 2.87 -13.89
CA ALA A 888 -24.16 3.87 -14.79
C ALA A 888 -23.90 3.51 -16.26
N PRO A 889 -24.46 2.40 -16.75
CA PRO A 889 -24.43 2.13 -18.19
C PRO A 889 -25.26 3.20 -18.93
N ASP A 890 -24.87 3.52 -20.16
CA ASP A 890 -25.54 4.54 -20.97
C ASP A 890 -26.64 3.97 -21.87
N CYS A 891 -27.75 4.66 -21.97
CA CYS A 891 -28.69 4.49 -23.04
C CYS A 891 -28.18 5.19 -24.30
N ILE A 892 -28.00 4.45 -25.39
CA ILE A 892 -27.55 4.96 -26.68
C ILE A 892 -28.61 4.70 -27.75
N LEU A 893 -28.90 5.73 -28.54
CA LEU A 893 -29.92 5.69 -29.59
C LEU A 893 -29.23 5.79 -30.96
N PRO A 894 -29.60 4.95 -31.93
CA PRO A 894 -28.99 4.98 -33.25
C PRO A 894 -29.29 6.27 -34.01
N THR A 895 -28.30 6.82 -34.75
CA THR A 895 -28.44 7.95 -35.66
C THR A 895 -27.67 7.70 -36.95
N GLY A 896 -27.87 8.51 -37.97
CA GLY A 896 -27.08 8.48 -39.20
C GLY A 896 -27.06 7.14 -39.95
N GLY A 897 -28.16 6.38 -39.90
CA GLY A 897 -28.26 5.07 -40.57
C GLY A 897 -27.84 3.86 -39.74
N ALA A 898 -27.52 4.09 -38.46
CA ALA A 898 -27.32 2.99 -37.50
C ALA A 898 -28.66 2.38 -37.09
N TYR A 899 -28.60 1.21 -36.42
CA TYR A 899 -29.78 0.49 -35.90
C TYR A 899 -29.49 -0.13 -34.54
N SER A 900 -30.55 -0.32 -33.73
CA SER A 900 -30.45 -0.93 -32.40
C SER A 900 -30.11 -2.43 -32.50
N THR A 901 -29.17 -2.89 -31.68
CA THR A 901 -28.75 -4.28 -31.57
C THR A 901 -29.10 -4.91 -30.24
N PHE A 902 -29.00 -4.12 -29.15
CA PHE A 902 -29.32 -4.53 -27.79
C PHE A 902 -30.20 -3.52 -27.07
N VAL A 903 -31.01 -4.04 -26.12
CA VAL A 903 -31.84 -3.24 -25.23
C VAL A 903 -31.67 -3.71 -23.78
N TYR A 904 -31.76 -2.79 -22.82
CA TYR A 904 -31.88 -3.11 -21.40
C TYR A 904 -33.27 -3.69 -21.14
N THR A 905 -33.36 -4.94 -20.78
CA THR A 905 -34.62 -5.69 -20.65
C THR A 905 -35.65 -5.03 -19.72
N PRO A 906 -35.28 -4.39 -18.58
CA PRO A 906 -36.25 -3.81 -17.65
C PRO A 906 -37.12 -2.69 -18.24
N ASN A 907 -36.62 -1.93 -19.23
CA ASN A 907 -37.27 -0.73 -19.76
C ASN A 907 -37.23 -0.59 -21.29
N ASN A 908 -36.60 -1.54 -21.99
CA ASN A 908 -36.40 -1.54 -23.44
C ASN A 908 -35.58 -0.31 -23.96
N TYR A 909 -34.78 0.33 -23.13
CA TYR A 909 -33.87 1.41 -23.55
C TYR A 909 -32.69 0.83 -24.34
N GLY A 910 -32.19 1.61 -25.32
CA GLY A 910 -31.09 1.18 -26.18
C GLY A 910 -29.81 0.92 -25.41
N ALA A 911 -29.27 -0.28 -25.52
CA ALA A 911 -28.04 -0.71 -24.88
C ALA A 911 -26.89 -0.93 -25.86
N GLY A 912 -27.21 -1.03 -27.15
CA GLY A 912 -26.19 -1.18 -28.21
C GLY A 912 -26.73 -0.87 -29.57
N ILE A 913 -25.84 -0.39 -30.45
CA ILE A 913 -26.14 -0.06 -31.83
C ILE A 913 -25.12 -0.66 -32.79
N ALA A 914 -25.49 -0.82 -34.05
CA ALA A 914 -24.56 -1.11 -35.13
C ALA A 914 -24.79 -0.20 -36.34
N TYR A 915 -23.72 0.20 -37.00
CA TYR A 915 -23.72 0.97 -38.24
C TYR A 915 -22.94 0.22 -39.31
N LYS A 916 -23.59 -0.03 -40.45
CA LYS A 916 -22.97 -0.63 -41.62
C LYS A 916 -23.02 0.36 -42.79
N GLY A 917 -21.97 1.22 -42.85
CA GLY A 917 -21.81 2.15 -43.96
C GLY A 917 -21.12 1.50 -45.16
N GLN A 918 -20.94 2.29 -46.21
CA GLN A 918 -20.15 1.86 -47.39
C GLN A 918 -18.64 1.90 -47.09
N ASP A 919 -18.24 2.86 -46.27
CA ASP A 919 -16.80 3.11 -45.99
C ASP A 919 -16.31 2.42 -44.72
N TYR A 920 -17.11 2.37 -43.65
CA TYR A 920 -16.72 1.75 -42.37
C TYR A 920 -17.93 1.16 -41.64
N ARG A 921 -17.62 0.39 -40.57
CA ARG A 921 -18.65 -0.16 -39.67
C ARG A 921 -18.32 0.12 -38.23
N THR A 922 -19.33 0.40 -37.43
CA THR A 922 -19.17 0.51 -35.96
C THR A 922 -20.16 -0.41 -35.27
N PHE A 923 -19.71 -0.98 -34.14
CA PHE A 923 -20.54 -1.68 -33.19
C PHE A 923 -20.31 -1.07 -31.80
N VAL A 924 -21.31 -0.44 -31.21
CA VAL A 924 -21.16 0.32 -29.95
C VAL A 924 -22.08 -0.27 -28.88
N LEU A 925 -21.50 -0.51 -27.69
CA LEU A 925 -22.21 -0.99 -26.50
C LEU A 925 -22.16 0.09 -25.42
N GLY A 926 -23.33 0.51 -24.89
CA GLY A 926 -23.47 1.46 -23.78
C GLY A 926 -23.15 0.87 -22.41
N PHE A 927 -22.50 -0.27 -22.38
CA PHE A 927 -22.00 -0.99 -21.20
C PHE A 927 -20.69 -1.71 -21.52
N PRO A 928 -19.83 -2.00 -20.52
CA PRO A 928 -18.57 -2.71 -20.72
C PRO A 928 -18.77 -4.20 -21.10
N LEU A 929 -18.21 -4.64 -22.21
CA LEU A 929 -18.29 -6.03 -22.67
C LEU A 929 -17.63 -7.01 -21.69
N GLU A 930 -16.52 -6.64 -21.11
CA GLU A 930 -15.78 -7.44 -20.13
C GLU A 930 -16.56 -7.72 -18.84
N SER A 931 -17.55 -6.87 -18.53
CA SER A 931 -18.40 -7.03 -17.34
C SER A 931 -19.48 -8.11 -17.51
N ILE A 932 -19.80 -8.55 -18.73
CA ILE A 932 -20.80 -9.58 -18.99
C ILE A 932 -20.47 -10.86 -18.20
N ILE A 933 -21.44 -11.36 -17.45
CA ILE A 933 -21.29 -12.61 -16.70
C ILE A 933 -21.34 -13.79 -17.67
N GLY A 934 -20.31 -14.64 -17.63
CA GLY A 934 -20.22 -15.83 -18.47
C GLY A 934 -19.29 -15.66 -19.69
N ALA A 935 -18.24 -16.49 -19.73
CA ALA A 935 -17.27 -16.48 -20.83
C ALA A 935 -17.88 -16.95 -22.17
N LYS A 936 -18.87 -17.85 -22.11
CA LYS A 936 -19.57 -18.35 -23.31
C LYS A 936 -20.42 -17.26 -23.94
N GLU A 937 -21.12 -16.49 -23.13
CA GLU A 937 -21.95 -15.35 -23.54
C GLU A 937 -21.09 -14.30 -24.21
N ARG A 938 -19.97 -13.88 -23.58
CA ARG A 938 -19.00 -12.95 -24.17
C ARG A 938 -18.47 -13.44 -25.50
N GLY A 939 -18.10 -14.75 -25.61
CA GLY A 939 -17.62 -15.35 -26.86
C GLY A 939 -18.67 -15.38 -27.97
N ASN A 940 -19.94 -15.66 -27.66
CA ASN A 940 -21.04 -15.64 -28.62
C ASN A 940 -21.31 -14.21 -29.14
N ILE A 941 -21.30 -13.22 -28.26
CA ILE A 941 -21.48 -11.82 -28.64
C ILE A 941 -20.31 -11.36 -29.52
N MET A 942 -19.07 -11.64 -29.13
CA MET A 942 -17.88 -11.31 -29.92
C MET A 942 -17.91 -11.99 -31.28
N LYS A 943 -18.36 -13.24 -31.37
CA LYS A 943 -18.54 -13.94 -32.65
C LYS A 943 -19.54 -13.24 -33.58
N ALA A 944 -20.67 -12.79 -33.02
CA ALA A 944 -21.67 -12.05 -33.80
C ALA A 944 -21.11 -10.69 -34.28
N ILE A 945 -20.37 -9.97 -33.43
CA ILE A 945 -19.74 -8.68 -33.74
C ILE A 945 -18.66 -8.86 -34.85
N LEU A 946 -17.78 -9.84 -34.72
CA LEU A 946 -16.74 -10.11 -35.73
C LEU A 946 -17.39 -10.54 -37.06
N GLY A 947 -18.46 -11.35 -37.01
CA GLY A 947 -19.24 -11.70 -38.22
C GLY A 947 -19.94 -10.49 -38.87
N PHE A 948 -20.32 -9.48 -38.10
CA PHE A 948 -20.88 -8.24 -38.64
C PHE A 948 -19.83 -7.40 -39.40
N PHE A 949 -18.55 -7.42 -38.98
CA PHE A 949 -17.47 -6.69 -39.61
C PHE A 949 -17.02 -7.33 -40.95
N HIS A 950 -17.34 -8.56 -41.20
CA HIS A 950 -17.12 -9.25 -42.48
C HIS A 950 -18.35 -9.17 -43.37
#